data_dd861e2b93adef1c9d7b1848a57efe49
#
_entry.id   dd861e2b93adef1c9d7b1848a57efe49
#
_cell.length_a   1.000
_cell.length_b   1.000
_cell.length_c   1.000
_cell.angle_alpha   90.00
_cell.angle_beta   90.00
_cell.angle_gamma   90.00
#
_symmetry.space_group_name_H-M   'P 1'
#
loop_
_entity.id
_entity.type
_entity.pdbx_description
1 polymer ?
#
loop_
_entity_poly.entity_id
_entity_poly.type
_entity_poly.pdbx_seq_one_letter_code
_entity_poly.pdbx_strand_id
1 'polypeptide(L)'
;VLLFAISAILATNATAQSIPSPEEFFGFKMGADGELVQWDKVVEYFNLLADRSDRIIVQNLGESTEGNPFILAIISSPDNLKNLEKYREISKKLSDPRGLSDQEIQDLIKNGKFVGAVSNSIHASEVGGLNGSPEQAYEMVTSNDPTNTLILDNVIYLMIPSFNPDGAKMIADWFYKYKGTQYNNTRLPYLYHLYTGHDNNRDAYMLTQVESQHFAKVVYRDWMPQAYIDHHHMGSTGARFYIPPYLDPIHTNVSPLLYREHQLYGAHIAVALENAGKSGFESGAPYTAWWQAAFCMAGNFHNITSMLTESASVNWADPIYILPDQLGGTRGRPEYKAQMTMPRLWPGGWWHFREIVEQQMISAKAMLEVGARYRETLLGNMVRKAQENIKLGQNKPPYAFIIPRDQHDFLTAVKLAKIFQMNGVEVHHLDKAYKYGSYIFAPGSFVISTAQPKRVFVKSFLEQINYPDNTWTRSHDDNSPIRPYDLAGYALNEHMGVDALPILEPLQNISMSVAKPFVSPPKGTVSGSGEGYILDHRSNDSIKAMNRLLGKGYDVSWIKEGFTHENKVYASGAILVKRGGSLRSDLQSMADELGLNFHGAPSRISGETIALKAPRLGMYKRYAGGNMDEGWTNCLLQDFDFTFTSLFN
;
A
#
# COMPACT_ATOMS: atom_id res chain seq x y z
N VAL A 1 55.79 -13.36 56.02
CA VAL A 1 55.90 -13.01 54.56
C VAL A 1 54.53 -13.09 53.98
N LEU A 2 53.82 -11.93 53.85
CA LEU A 2 52.54 -11.81 53.20
C LEU A 2 52.80 -11.47 51.73
N LEU A 3 52.39 -12.33 50.78
CA LEU A 3 52.36 -12.02 49.37
C LEU A 3 51.00 -11.35 49.05
N PHE A 4 51.00 -10.08 48.65
CA PHE A 4 49.88 -9.38 48.03
C PHE A 4 49.89 -9.71 46.51
N ALA A 5 48.87 -10.44 46.06
CA ALA A 5 48.62 -10.62 44.64
C ALA A 5 47.78 -9.44 44.14
N ILE A 6 48.37 -8.56 43.34
CA ILE A 6 47.66 -7.47 42.61
C ILE A 6 47.06 -8.09 41.35
N SER A 7 45.75 -8.32 41.35
CA SER A 7 44.99 -8.64 40.13
C SER A 7 44.76 -7.37 39.35
N ALA A 8 45.52 -7.20 38.27
CA ALA A 8 45.26 -6.14 37.27
C ALA A 8 44.01 -6.53 36.48
N ILE A 9 42.89 -5.83 36.71
CA ILE A 9 41.72 -5.87 35.86
C ILE A 9 42.06 -5.10 34.60
N LEU A 10 42.38 -5.80 33.52
CA LEU A 10 42.42 -5.25 32.16
C LEU A 10 40.99 -4.91 31.76
N ALA A 11 40.56 -3.65 31.96
CA ALA A 11 39.39 -3.09 31.30
C ALA A 11 39.73 -3.02 29.83
N THR A 12 39.25 -3.97 29.03
CA THR A 12 39.22 -3.85 27.59
C THR A 12 38.25 -2.72 27.27
N ASN A 13 38.80 -1.53 27.01
CA ASN A 13 38.05 -0.49 26.31
C ASN A 13 37.69 -1.08 24.94
N ALA A 14 36.49 -1.61 24.80
CA ALA A 14 35.90 -1.83 23.52
C ALA A 14 35.74 -0.42 22.90
N THR A 15 36.69 -0.01 22.07
CA THR A 15 36.53 1.16 21.21
C THR A 15 35.29 0.90 20.40
N ALA A 16 34.23 1.69 20.62
CA ALA A 16 33.05 1.66 19.78
C ALA A 16 33.54 1.82 18.34
N GLN A 17 33.34 0.78 17.54
CA GLN A 17 33.80 0.76 16.15
C GLN A 17 33.04 1.87 15.42
N SER A 18 33.76 2.82 14.79
CA SER A 18 33.12 3.95 14.09
C SER A 18 32.16 3.43 13.02
N ILE A 19 31.03 4.10 12.87
CA ILE A 19 30.09 3.82 11.79
C ILE A 19 30.70 4.37 10.51
N PRO A 20 30.98 3.55 9.46
CA PRO A 20 31.47 4.05 8.20
C PRO A 20 30.38 4.91 7.52
N SER A 21 30.79 6.00 6.89
CA SER A 21 29.89 6.78 6.05
C SER A 21 29.36 5.94 4.88
N PRO A 22 28.24 6.29 4.27
CA PRO A 22 27.77 5.61 3.06
C PRO A 22 28.83 5.62 1.95
N GLU A 23 29.54 6.73 1.76
CA GLU A 23 30.62 6.83 0.76
C GLU A 23 31.75 5.82 1.02
N GLU A 24 32.16 5.66 2.29
CA GLU A 24 33.17 4.66 2.68
C GLU A 24 32.67 3.22 2.47
N PHE A 25 31.38 2.98 2.72
CA PHE A 25 30.80 1.63 2.62
C PHE A 25 30.50 1.21 1.17
N PHE A 26 29.87 2.10 0.38
CA PHE A 26 29.48 1.81 -1.00
C PHE A 26 30.59 2.10 -2.01
N GLY A 27 31.61 2.89 -1.66
CA GLY A 27 32.71 3.28 -2.53
C GLY A 27 32.42 4.50 -3.42
N PHE A 28 31.25 5.13 -3.27
CA PHE A 28 30.85 6.33 -4.00
C PHE A 28 29.89 7.18 -3.17
N LYS A 29 29.83 8.47 -3.45
CA LYS A 29 28.89 9.40 -2.80
C LYS A 29 27.46 9.07 -3.23
N MET A 30 26.52 9.05 -2.28
CA MET A 30 25.11 8.82 -2.59
C MET A 30 24.59 9.86 -3.59
N GLY A 31 23.97 9.37 -4.67
CA GLY A 31 23.55 10.22 -5.80
C GLY A 31 24.67 10.66 -6.72
N ALA A 32 25.86 10.04 -6.68
CA ALA A 32 26.90 10.26 -7.67
C ALA A 32 26.43 9.86 -9.08
N ASP A 33 26.74 10.67 -10.06
CA ASP A 33 26.38 10.39 -11.45
C ASP A 33 26.99 9.05 -11.91
N GLY A 34 26.18 8.25 -12.55
CA GLY A 34 26.58 6.95 -13.05
C GLY A 34 26.71 5.85 -11.98
N GLU A 35 26.24 6.06 -10.75
CA GLU A 35 26.32 5.06 -9.68
C GLU A 35 24.94 4.79 -9.06
N LEU A 36 24.62 3.51 -8.83
CA LEU A 36 23.42 3.04 -8.15
C LEU A 36 23.77 2.07 -7.02
N VAL A 37 23.06 2.18 -5.90
CA VAL A 37 23.21 1.21 -4.81
C VAL A 37 22.56 -0.13 -5.19
N GLN A 38 23.18 -1.25 -4.79
CA GLN A 38 22.60 -2.58 -4.88
C GLN A 38 21.76 -2.87 -3.63
N TRP A 39 20.56 -3.44 -3.81
CA TRP A 39 19.64 -3.69 -2.68
C TRP A 39 20.27 -4.52 -1.56
N ASP A 40 20.98 -5.57 -1.90
CA ASP A 40 21.62 -6.43 -0.90
C ASP A 40 22.63 -5.64 -0.04
N LYS A 41 23.35 -4.68 -0.66
CA LYS A 41 24.28 -3.79 0.04
C LYS A 41 23.55 -2.76 0.90
N VAL A 42 22.39 -2.29 0.48
CA VAL A 42 21.54 -1.41 1.31
C VAL A 42 21.10 -2.15 2.56
N VAL A 43 20.59 -3.39 2.44
CA VAL A 43 20.20 -4.21 3.59
C VAL A 43 21.38 -4.45 4.53
N GLU A 44 22.56 -4.77 3.99
CA GLU A 44 23.81 -4.95 4.76
C GLU A 44 24.17 -3.66 5.53
N TYR A 45 24.08 -2.50 4.88
CA TYR A 45 24.39 -1.23 5.50
C TYR A 45 23.41 -0.84 6.61
N PHE A 46 22.11 -1.03 6.40
CA PHE A 46 21.11 -0.77 7.43
C PHE A 46 21.30 -1.67 8.65
N ASN A 47 21.61 -2.95 8.46
CA ASN A 47 21.94 -3.86 9.55
C ASN A 47 23.21 -3.41 10.30
N LEU A 48 24.24 -2.96 9.57
CA LEU A 48 25.45 -2.40 10.17
C LEU A 48 25.16 -1.15 11.00
N LEU A 49 24.27 -0.25 10.53
CA LEU A 49 23.82 0.90 11.33
C LEU A 49 23.13 0.45 12.62
N ALA A 50 22.26 -0.57 12.55
CA ALA A 50 21.55 -1.10 13.72
C ALA A 50 22.50 -1.79 14.73
N ASP A 51 23.53 -2.46 14.23
CA ASP A 51 24.54 -3.12 15.08
C ASP A 51 25.46 -2.11 15.81
N ARG A 52 25.62 -0.90 15.27
CA ARG A 52 26.58 0.10 15.75
C ARG A 52 25.96 1.35 16.37
N SER A 53 24.64 1.51 16.31
CA SER A 53 23.92 2.67 16.83
C SER A 53 22.68 2.25 17.60
N ASP A 54 22.47 2.86 18.77
CA ASP A 54 21.25 2.72 19.57
C ASP A 54 20.11 3.67 19.14
N ARG A 55 20.30 4.41 17.99
CA ARG A 55 19.32 5.32 17.42
C ARG A 55 18.50 4.72 16.29
N ILE A 56 18.72 3.46 15.94
CA ILE A 56 18.03 2.76 14.84
C ILE A 56 17.76 1.30 15.21
N ILE A 57 16.58 0.82 14.79
CA ILE A 57 16.21 -0.60 14.79
C ILE A 57 15.83 -0.96 13.36
N VAL A 58 16.34 -2.07 12.83
CA VAL A 58 15.95 -2.59 11.52
C VAL A 58 15.11 -3.84 11.71
N GLN A 59 13.93 -3.86 11.11
CA GLN A 59 13.01 -5.00 11.13
C GLN A 59 12.87 -5.55 9.72
N ASN A 60 13.04 -6.86 9.56
CA ASN A 60 12.62 -7.56 8.34
C ASN A 60 11.12 -7.88 8.49
N LEU A 61 10.28 -7.30 7.63
CA LEU A 61 8.82 -7.47 7.65
C LEU A 61 8.36 -8.74 6.93
N GLY A 62 9.26 -9.37 6.18
CA GLY A 62 9.03 -10.56 5.37
C GLY A 62 9.71 -10.46 4.00
N GLU A 63 9.34 -11.37 3.11
CA GLU A 63 9.87 -11.41 1.76
C GLU A 63 8.99 -10.59 0.80
N SER A 64 9.59 -10.04 -0.25
CA SER A 64 8.90 -9.49 -1.42
C SER A 64 8.37 -10.62 -2.32
N THR A 65 7.72 -10.26 -3.40
CA THR A 65 7.15 -11.20 -4.39
C THR A 65 8.18 -12.19 -4.93
N GLU A 66 9.44 -11.78 -5.12
CA GLU A 66 10.55 -12.63 -5.61
C GLU A 66 11.52 -13.07 -4.49
N GLY A 67 11.14 -12.92 -3.22
CA GLY A 67 11.87 -13.45 -2.07
C GLY A 67 12.97 -12.55 -1.52
N ASN A 68 13.04 -11.28 -1.92
CA ASN A 68 14.01 -10.36 -1.34
C ASN A 68 13.49 -9.80 0.00
N PRO A 69 14.38 -9.47 0.97
CA PRO A 69 13.96 -8.94 2.25
C PRO A 69 13.28 -7.57 2.10
N PHE A 70 12.10 -7.41 2.74
CA PHE A 70 11.40 -6.13 2.85
C PHE A 70 11.66 -5.55 4.25
N ILE A 71 12.46 -4.48 4.34
CA ILE A 71 12.93 -3.95 5.62
C ILE A 71 12.26 -2.63 5.99
N LEU A 72 12.11 -2.42 7.30
CA LEU A 72 11.69 -1.18 7.95
C LEU A 72 12.80 -0.73 8.89
N ALA A 73 13.32 0.48 8.71
CA ALA A 73 14.18 1.14 9.68
C ALA A 73 13.33 2.06 10.57
N ILE A 74 13.47 1.90 11.89
CA ILE A 74 12.83 2.73 12.91
C ILE A 74 13.92 3.55 13.58
N ILE A 75 13.89 4.88 13.39
CA ILE A 75 14.93 5.79 13.84
C ILE A 75 14.34 6.77 14.88
N SER A 76 15.01 6.87 16.04
CA SER A 76 14.61 7.79 17.12
C SER A 76 15.73 7.91 18.15
N SER A 77 15.52 8.68 19.23
CA SER A 77 16.48 8.67 20.35
C SER A 77 16.52 7.30 21.04
N PRO A 78 17.66 6.94 21.68
CA PRO A 78 17.80 5.66 22.38
C PRO A 78 16.70 5.41 23.43
N ASP A 79 16.29 6.46 24.12
CA ASP A 79 15.23 6.36 25.14
C ASP A 79 13.85 6.12 24.51
N ASN A 80 13.58 6.69 23.33
CA ASN A 80 12.36 6.41 22.61
C ASN A 80 12.34 4.96 22.09
N LEU A 81 13.45 4.47 21.55
CA LEU A 81 13.54 3.09 21.03
C LEU A 81 13.41 2.03 22.15
N LYS A 82 13.93 2.29 23.34
CA LYS A 82 13.70 1.42 24.52
C LYS A 82 12.22 1.35 24.93
N ASN A 83 11.45 2.39 24.62
CA ASN A 83 10.02 2.51 24.97
C ASN A 83 9.10 2.40 23.73
N LEU A 84 9.57 1.78 22.64
CA LEU A 84 8.92 1.80 21.34
C LEU A 84 7.47 1.30 21.39
N GLU A 85 7.24 0.17 22.10
CA GLU A 85 5.90 -0.39 22.25
C GLU A 85 4.92 0.56 22.93
N LYS A 86 5.36 1.29 23.96
CA LYS A 86 4.56 2.32 24.62
C LYS A 86 4.09 3.37 23.62
N TYR A 87 4.98 3.86 22.75
CA TYR A 87 4.61 4.89 21.77
C TYR A 87 3.73 4.35 20.66
N ARG A 88 3.91 3.10 20.28
CA ARG A 88 3.02 2.41 19.35
C ARG A 88 1.60 2.30 19.90
N GLU A 89 1.46 1.89 21.16
CA GLU A 89 0.16 1.80 21.83
C GLU A 89 -0.49 3.19 22.04
N ILE A 90 0.29 4.24 22.31
CA ILE A 90 -0.22 5.61 22.35
C ILE A 90 -0.77 6.01 20.97
N SER A 91 -0.04 5.77 19.88
CA SER A 91 -0.49 6.08 18.53
C SER A 91 -1.79 5.36 18.19
N LYS A 92 -1.90 4.07 18.51
CA LYS A 92 -3.14 3.28 18.33
C LYS A 92 -4.31 3.89 19.09
N LYS A 93 -4.15 4.20 20.37
CA LYS A 93 -5.21 4.80 21.20
C LYS A 93 -5.64 6.16 20.67
N LEU A 94 -4.72 7.02 20.25
CA LEU A 94 -5.04 8.32 19.68
C LEU A 94 -5.71 8.22 18.31
N SER A 95 -5.40 7.19 17.53
CA SER A 95 -6.05 6.93 16.23
C SER A 95 -7.46 6.38 16.35
N ASP A 96 -7.79 5.76 17.50
CA ASP A 96 -9.13 5.29 17.83
C ASP A 96 -9.48 5.68 19.29
N PRO A 97 -9.94 6.91 19.51
CA PRO A 97 -10.19 7.44 20.85
C PRO A 97 -11.50 6.96 21.47
N ARG A 98 -12.19 5.97 20.90
CA ARG A 98 -13.43 5.42 21.48
C ARG A 98 -13.17 4.88 22.88
N GLY A 99 -13.99 5.30 23.84
CA GLY A 99 -13.91 4.86 25.23
C GLY A 99 -12.85 5.56 26.08
N LEU A 100 -12.09 6.53 25.52
CA LEU A 100 -11.17 7.37 26.28
C LEU A 100 -11.86 8.63 26.80
N SER A 101 -11.53 9.05 28.01
CA SER A 101 -11.90 10.36 28.55
C SER A 101 -11.02 11.47 27.95
N ASP A 102 -11.50 12.72 28.02
CA ASP A 102 -10.74 13.90 27.56
C ASP A 102 -9.39 14.01 28.28
N GLN A 103 -9.34 13.70 29.59
CA GLN A 103 -8.10 13.72 30.35
C GLN A 103 -7.10 12.67 29.86
N GLU A 104 -7.55 11.44 29.62
CA GLU A 104 -6.69 10.38 29.07
C GLU A 104 -6.14 10.76 27.69
N ILE A 105 -6.98 11.38 26.83
CA ILE A 105 -6.55 11.88 25.53
C ILE A 105 -5.46 12.94 25.69
N GLN A 106 -5.63 13.92 26.58
CA GLN A 106 -4.63 14.96 26.83
C GLN A 106 -3.32 14.38 27.36
N ASP A 107 -3.39 13.41 28.26
CA ASP A 107 -2.22 12.74 28.82
C ASP A 107 -1.48 11.93 27.74
N LEU A 108 -2.20 11.24 26.85
CA LEU A 108 -1.62 10.52 25.71
C LEU A 108 -0.96 11.47 24.71
N ILE A 109 -1.58 12.63 24.40
CA ILE A 109 -1.00 13.65 23.51
C ILE A 109 0.30 14.20 24.11
N LYS A 110 0.29 14.55 25.39
CA LYS A 110 1.45 15.11 26.09
C LYS A 110 2.64 14.14 26.09
N ASN A 111 2.38 12.86 26.33
CA ASN A 111 3.40 11.82 26.47
C ASN A 111 3.71 11.09 25.16
N GLY A 112 2.93 11.29 24.12
CA GLY A 112 3.10 10.66 22.82
C GLY A 112 4.29 11.21 22.03
N LYS A 113 4.71 10.51 21.01
CA LYS A 113 5.68 10.95 20.00
C LYS A 113 4.98 11.10 18.67
N PHE A 114 5.43 12.07 17.87
CA PHE A 114 5.03 12.12 16.48
C PHE A 114 5.57 10.90 15.74
N VAL A 115 4.75 10.26 14.93
CA VAL A 115 5.16 9.17 14.06
C VAL A 115 5.14 9.70 12.63
N GLY A 116 6.30 9.76 12.00
CA GLY A 116 6.46 10.12 10.59
C GLY A 116 6.92 8.91 9.79
N ALA A 117 6.34 8.69 8.62
CA ALA A 117 6.74 7.59 7.75
C ALA A 117 7.21 8.10 6.38
N VAL A 118 8.17 7.41 5.79
CA VAL A 118 8.64 7.65 4.42
C VAL A 118 8.82 6.32 3.71
N SER A 119 8.36 6.22 2.47
CA SER A 119 8.74 5.13 1.57
C SER A 119 9.45 5.65 0.34
N ASN A 120 10.35 4.83 -0.18
CA ASN A 120 11.18 5.13 -1.32
C ASN A 120 10.99 4.09 -2.41
N SER A 121 11.10 4.53 -3.67
CA SER A 121 11.25 3.67 -4.85
C SER A 121 10.21 2.57 -4.97
N ILE A 122 8.93 2.89 -4.75
CA ILE A 122 7.83 2.00 -5.12
C ILE A 122 7.89 1.71 -6.61
N HIS A 123 8.09 2.72 -7.42
CA HIS A 123 8.52 2.58 -8.80
C HIS A 123 10.04 2.42 -8.81
N ALA A 124 10.53 1.22 -9.02
CA ALA A 124 11.96 0.93 -8.88
C ALA A 124 12.87 1.70 -9.86
N SER A 125 12.29 2.17 -10.99
CA SER A 125 12.98 3.07 -11.94
C SER A 125 13.20 4.49 -11.39
N GLU A 126 12.56 4.84 -10.28
CA GLU A 126 12.65 6.13 -9.59
C GLU A 126 13.67 6.02 -8.45
N VAL A 127 14.94 5.98 -8.85
CA VAL A 127 16.06 5.50 -8.03
C VAL A 127 16.49 6.45 -6.89
N GLY A 128 16.03 7.71 -6.86
CA GLY A 128 16.53 8.75 -5.95
C GLY A 128 16.39 8.41 -4.47
N GLY A 129 15.17 8.02 -4.04
CA GLY A 129 14.89 7.75 -2.63
C GLY A 129 15.66 6.57 -2.07
N LEU A 130 15.74 5.46 -2.83
CA LEU A 130 16.54 4.31 -2.44
C LEU A 130 18.01 4.70 -2.27
N ASN A 131 18.58 5.44 -3.25
CA ASN A 131 20.00 5.85 -3.20
C ASN A 131 20.28 6.88 -2.11
N GLY A 132 19.29 7.69 -1.71
CA GLY A 132 19.42 8.65 -0.61
C GLY A 132 19.21 8.04 0.78
N SER A 133 18.53 6.91 0.88
CA SER A 133 18.13 6.34 2.17
C SER A 133 19.30 5.96 3.09
N PRO A 134 20.45 5.42 2.60
CA PRO A 134 21.60 5.15 3.46
C PRO A 134 22.22 6.42 4.07
N GLU A 135 22.34 7.50 3.27
CA GLU A 135 22.90 8.77 3.75
C GLU A 135 21.96 9.44 4.76
N GLN A 136 20.66 9.45 4.49
CA GLN A 136 19.68 9.98 5.43
C GLN A 136 19.68 9.22 6.76
N ALA A 137 19.71 7.88 6.73
CA ALA A 137 19.79 7.07 7.95
C ALA A 137 21.10 7.33 8.71
N TYR A 138 22.24 7.38 8.00
CA TYR A 138 23.54 7.68 8.59
C TYR A 138 23.56 9.06 9.27
N GLU A 139 23.07 10.11 8.60
CA GLU A 139 22.99 11.45 9.18
C GLU A 139 22.11 11.46 10.44
N MET A 140 20.96 10.79 10.42
CA MET A 140 20.05 10.72 11.57
C MET A 140 20.71 10.03 12.77
N VAL A 141 21.49 8.97 12.57
CA VAL A 141 22.07 8.21 13.68
C VAL A 141 23.39 8.77 14.19
N THR A 142 24.11 9.56 13.38
CA THR A 142 25.44 10.08 13.74
C THR A 142 25.46 11.57 14.09
N SER A 143 24.59 12.38 13.50
CA SER A 143 24.57 13.82 13.75
C SER A 143 23.98 14.17 15.10
N ASN A 144 24.58 15.16 15.75
CA ASN A 144 24.11 15.78 16.99
C ASN A 144 23.75 17.27 16.80
N ASP A 145 23.47 17.69 15.54
CA ASP A 145 22.98 19.04 15.31
C ASP A 145 21.64 19.27 16.04
N PRO A 146 21.31 20.53 16.41
CA PRO A 146 20.13 20.82 17.22
C PRO A 146 18.80 20.36 16.59
N THR A 147 18.69 20.42 15.26
CA THR A 147 17.48 20.00 14.54
C THR A 147 17.35 18.48 14.57
N ASN A 148 18.46 17.75 14.33
CA ASN A 148 18.46 16.30 14.40
C ASN A 148 18.13 15.81 15.82
N THR A 149 18.71 16.42 16.83
CA THR A 149 18.40 16.12 18.25
C THR A 149 16.93 16.37 18.55
N LEU A 150 16.38 17.52 18.14
CA LEU A 150 14.95 17.83 18.31
C LEU A 150 14.05 16.76 17.65
N ILE A 151 14.41 16.33 16.44
CA ILE A 151 13.66 15.27 15.74
C ILE A 151 13.76 13.96 16.53
N LEU A 152 14.95 13.48 16.84
CA LEU A 152 15.13 12.19 17.53
C LEU A 152 14.41 12.13 18.88
N ASP A 153 14.36 13.23 19.62
CA ASP A 153 13.70 13.28 20.94
C ASP A 153 12.16 13.26 20.85
N ASN A 154 11.59 13.73 19.74
CA ASN A 154 10.14 13.94 19.63
C ASN A 154 9.46 13.08 18.57
N VAL A 155 10.21 12.35 17.76
CA VAL A 155 9.70 11.62 16.60
C VAL A 155 10.10 10.14 16.65
N ILE A 156 9.19 9.28 16.23
CA ILE A 156 9.47 7.91 15.78
C ILE A 156 9.44 7.97 14.25
N TYR A 157 10.59 7.83 13.61
CA TYR A 157 10.72 7.86 12.16
C TYR A 157 10.69 6.45 11.59
N LEU A 158 9.74 6.16 10.73
CA LEU A 158 9.55 4.91 10.02
C LEU A 158 10.04 5.08 8.59
N MET A 159 11.16 4.49 8.22
CA MET A 159 11.73 4.55 6.87
C MET A 159 11.63 3.17 6.21
N ILE A 160 10.99 3.10 5.05
CA ILE A 160 11.03 1.96 4.13
C ILE A 160 12.03 2.32 3.02
N PRO A 161 13.27 1.79 3.05
CA PRO A 161 14.32 2.20 2.11
C PRO A 161 14.01 1.86 0.65
N SER A 162 13.29 0.75 0.41
CA SER A 162 12.69 0.42 -0.88
C SER A 162 11.34 -0.24 -0.67
N PHE A 163 10.31 0.30 -1.31
CA PHE A 163 8.99 -0.35 -1.36
C PHE A 163 8.97 -1.51 -2.36
N ASN A 164 9.90 -1.52 -3.32
CA ASN A 164 10.01 -2.55 -4.35
C ASN A 164 11.45 -3.12 -4.39
N PRO A 165 11.80 -4.01 -3.44
CA PRO A 165 13.13 -4.63 -3.38
C PRO A 165 13.52 -5.39 -4.65
N ASP A 166 12.57 -6.10 -5.26
CA ASP A 166 12.78 -6.90 -6.48
C ASP A 166 13.18 -6.01 -7.65
N GLY A 167 12.39 -4.96 -7.88
CA GLY A 167 12.67 -3.98 -8.90
C GLY A 167 13.97 -3.22 -8.66
N ALA A 168 14.31 -2.92 -7.41
CA ALA A 168 15.58 -2.28 -7.06
C ALA A 168 16.79 -3.10 -7.56
N LYS A 169 16.77 -4.43 -7.35
CA LYS A 169 17.81 -5.32 -7.89
C LYS A 169 17.80 -5.35 -9.42
N MET A 170 16.62 -5.53 -10.03
CA MET A 170 16.49 -5.58 -11.49
C MET A 170 17.04 -4.31 -12.15
N ILE A 171 16.73 -3.14 -11.61
CA ILE A 171 17.18 -1.85 -12.16
C ILE A 171 18.69 -1.69 -12.02
N ALA A 172 19.26 -1.95 -10.84
CA ALA A 172 20.69 -1.80 -10.63
C ALA A 172 21.50 -2.81 -11.49
N ASP A 173 21.07 -4.07 -11.55
CA ASP A 173 21.71 -5.11 -12.37
C ASP A 173 21.66 -4.76 -13.87
N TRP A 174 20.50 -4.26 -14.34
CA TRP A 174 20.34 -3.84 -15.74
C TRP A 174 21.23 -2.61 -16.05
N PHE A 175 21.24 -1.62 -15.18
CA PHE A 175 22.06 -0.42 -15.33
C PHE A 175 23.54 -0.79 -15.46
N TYR A 176 24.09 -1.55 -14.50
CA TYR A 176 25.51 -1.93 -14.53
C TYR A 176 25.86 -2.87 -15.68
N LYS A 177 24.95 -3.73 -16.12
CA LYS A 177 25.15 -4.59 -17.28
C LYS A 177 25.40 -3.81 -18.57
N TYR A 178 24.77 -2.66 -18.73
CA TYR A 178 24.85 -1.85 -19.95
C TYR A 178 25.58 -0.54 -19.80
N LYS A 179 26.02 -0.18 -18.61
CA LYS A 179 26.81 1.02 -18.31
C LYS A 179 28.02 1.10 -19.23
N GLY A 180 28.21 2.25 -19.91
CA GLY A 180 29.31 2.48 -20.83
C GLY A 180 29.23 1.76 -22.18
N THR A 181 28.13 1.06 -22.47
CA THR A 181 27.87 0.44 -23.79
C THR A 181 26.91 1.30 -24.63
N GLN A 182 26.72 0.94 -25.90
CA GLN A 182 25.71 1.58 -26.76
C GLN A 182 24.26 1.37 -26.27
N TYR A 183 24.05 0.46 -25.33
CA TYR A 183 22.75 0.16 -24.71
C TYR A 183 22.56 0.83 -23.36
N ASN A 184 23.49 1.73 -22.98
CA ASN A 184 23.36 2.51 -21.74
C ASN A 184 22.00 3.21 -21.69
N ASN A 185 21.37 3.25 -20.52
CA ASN A 185 20.06 3.85 -20.28
C ASN A 185 18.87 3.25 -21.07
N THR A 186 19.04 2.05 -21.66
CA THR A 186 17.89 1.35 -22.24
C THR A 186 16.92 0.87 -21.16
N ARG A 187 15.64 0.88 -21.47
CA ARG A 187 14.60 0.41 -20.55
C ARG A 187 14.70 -1.09 -20.29
N LEU A 188 14.28 -1.53 -19.10
CA LEU A 188 14.07 -2.94 -18.82
C LEU A 188 13.17 -3.58 -19.87
N PRO A 189 13.46 -4.80 -20.35
CA PRO A 189 12.60 -5.52 -21.29
C PRO A 189 11.40 -6.19 -20.61
N TYR A 190 11.26 -6.08 -19.28
CA TYR A 190 10.21 -6.68 -18.46
C TYR A 190 9.74 -5.70 -17.38
N LEU A 191 8.66 -6.07 -16.68
CA LEU A 191 8.15 -5.28 -15.55
C LEU A 191 9.14 -5.34 -14.37
N TYR A 192 9.36 -4.22 -13.71
CA TYR A 192 10.19 -4.14 -12.50
C TYR A 192 9.46 -4.58 -11.22
N HIS A 193 8.20 -4.98 -11.32
CA HIS A 193 7.47 -5.78 -10.36
C HIS A 193 6.76 -6.90 -11.12
N LEU A 194 6.92 -8.14 -10.71
CA LEU A 194 6.55 -9.35 -11.46
C LEU A 194 5.15 -9.29 -12.09
N TYR A 195 4.16 -8.78 -11.32
CA TYR A 195 2.76 -8.74 -11.75
C TYR A 195 2.27 -7.36 -12.16
N THR A 196 2.70 -6.32 -11.46
CA THR A 196 2.04 -5.03 -11.53
C THR A 196 2.85 -3.95 -12.24
N GLY A 197 4.17 -4.13 -12.36
CA GLY A 197 5.03 -3.08 -12.92
C GLY A 197 4.83 -1.75 -12.20
N HIS A 198 4.48 -0.70 -12.96
CA HIS A 198 4.20 0.63 -12.42
C HIS A 198 2.91 0.69 -11.59
N ASP A 199 1.97 -0.23 -11.82
CA ASP A 199 0.69 -0.28 -11.10
C ASP A 199 0.80 -0.92 -9.71
N ASN A 200 2.01 -1.22 -9.21
CA ASN A 200 2.18 -1.51 -7.79
C ASN A 200 1.68 -0.33 -6.93
N ASN A 201 1.76 0.91 -7.45
CA ASN A 201 1.18 2.10 -6.83
C ASN A 201 -0.32 2.31 -7.18
N ARG A 202 -1.04 1.24 -7.50
CA ARG A 202 -2.51 1.17 -7.61
C ARG A 202 -3.09 0.13 -6.64
N ASP A 203 -2.23 -0.59 -5.93
CA ASP A 203 -2.62 -1.63 -4.97
C ASP A 203 -2.78 -1.11 -3.53
N ALA A 204 -2.81 0.20 -3.33
CA ALA A 204 -2.83 0.85 -2.02
C ALA A 204 -4.09 0.59 -1.18
N TYR A 205 -5.16 0.09 -1.78
CA TYR A 205 -6.45 -0.17 -1.14
C TYR A 205 -6.88 -1.63 -1.26
N MET A 206 -6.53 -2.33 -2.36
CA MET A 206 -6.82 -3.76 -2.55
C MET A 206 -5.86 -4.65 -1.77
N LEU A 207 -4.60 -4.24 -1.63
CA LEU A 207 -3.53 -4.95 -0.90
C LEU A 207 -3.36 -6.39 -1.40
N THR A 208 -3.33 -6.57 -2.71
CA THR A 208 -3.19 -7.88 -3.36
C THR A 208 -1.74 -8.35 -3.36
N GLN A 209 -0.78 -7.41 -3.42
CA GLN A 209 0.65 -7.72 -3.44
C GLN A 209 1.22 -7.78 -2.02
N VAL A 210 2.21 -8.62 -1.81
CA VAL A 210 2.79 -8.85 -0.48
C VAL A 210 3.47 -7.59 0.08
N GLU A 211 4.12 -6.79 -0.75
CA GLU A 211 4.73 -5.51 -0.38
C GLU A 211 3.69 -4.52 0.14
N SER A 212 2.54 -4.45 -0.54
CA SER A 212 1.39 -3.64 -0.11
C SER A 212 0.84 -4.09 1.25
N GLN A 213 0.82 -5.40 1.50
CA GLN A 213 0.39 -5.97 2.79
C GLN A 213 1.38 -5.66 3.92
N HIS A 214 2.69 -5.70 3.65
CA HIS A 214 3.73 -5.28 4.61
C HIS A 214 3.58 -3.81 4.96
N PHE A 215 3.44 -2.93 3.97
CA PHE A 215 3.19 -1.51 4.18
C PHE A 215 1.92 -1.26 5.01
N ALA A 216 0.79 -1.86 4.61
CA ALA A 216 -0.49 -1.66 5.29
C ALA A 216 -0.46 -2.18 6.74
N LYS A 217 0.29 -3.25 7.02
CA LYS A 217 0.51 -3.72 8.40
C LYS A 217 1.18 -2.64 9.23
N VAL A 218 2.27 -2.04 8.74
CA VAL A 218 3.02 -1.00 9.46
C VAL A 218 2.22 0.29 9.57
N VAL A 219 1.74 0.82 8.42
CA VAL A 219 1.21 2.18 8.33
C VAL A 219 -0.28 2.27 8.69
N TYR A 220 -1.10 1.31 8.26
CA TYR A 220 -2.56 1.39 8.47
C TYR A 220 -3.05 0.71 9.74
N ARG A 221 -2.23 -0.16 10.39
CA ARG A 221 -2.66 -0.97 11.55
C ARG A 221 -1.77 -0.89 12.77
N ASP A 222 -0.43 -0.86 12.60
CA ASP A 222 0.48 -0.95 13.74
C ASP A 222 0.84 0.44 14.28
N TRP A 223 1.11 1.41 13.40
CA TRP A 223 1.63 2.72 13.80
C TRP A 223 0.68 3.89 13.57
N MET A 224 -0.14 3.87 12.51
CA MET A 224 -1.00 5.00 12.09
C MET A 224 -0.29 6.34 12.22
N PRO A 225 0.77 6.60 11.39
CA PRO A 225 1.57 7.80 11.47
C PRO A 225 0.71 9.06 11.26
N GLN A 226 1.13 10.19 11.84
CA GLN A 226 0.45 11.46 11.60
C GLN A 226 0.75 12.01 10.22
N ALA A 227 1.95 11.71 9.66
CA ALA A 227 2.31 12.08 8.29
C ALA A 227 3.08 10.95 7.59
N TYR A 228 2.94 10.91 6.28
CA TYR A 228 3.63 9.97 5.41
C TYR A 228 4.05 10.66 4.11
N ILE A 229 5.28 10.42 3.65
CA ILE A 229 5.76 10.84 2.33
C ILE A 229 6.06 9.61 1.49
N ASP A 230 5.60 9.64 0.25
CA ASP A 230 5.97 8.72 -0.83
C ASP A 230 6.79 9.50 -1.86
N HIS A 231 8.08 9.10 -2.01
CA HIS A 231 9.01 9.77 -2.90
C HIS A 231 8.98 9.15 -4.30
N HIS A 232 8.73 10.00 -5.29
CA HIS A 232 8.61 9.63 -6.70
C HIS A 232 9.52 10.44 -7.62
N HIS A 233 9.49 10.08 -8.92
CA HIS A 233 10.09 10.86 -10.00
C HIS A 233 9.09 11.14 -11.11
N MET A 234 9.12 12.36 -11.62
CA MET A 234 8.31 12.83 -12.74
C MET A 234 9.15 13.12 -13.97
N GLY A 235 8.52 13.56 -15.06
CA GLY A 235 9.18 13.97 -16.29
C GLY A 235 10.20 15.09 -16.09
N SER A 236 11.21 15.14 -16.95
CA SER A 236 12.41 15.99 -16.79
C SER A 236 12.27 17.41 -17.32
N THR A 237 11.22 17.76 -18.09
CA THR A 237 11.10 19.03 -18.81
C THR A 237 10.15 20.05 -18.16
N GLY A 238 9.87 19.91 -16.86
CA GLY A 238 9.02 20.81 -16.06
C GLY A 238 9.70 21.29 -14.79
N ALA A 239 8.93 21.34 -13.70
CA ALA A 239 9.47 21.58 -12.37
C ALA A 239 10.54 20.57 -12.00
N ARG A 240 11.44 20.97 -11.10
CA ARG A 240 12.51 20.08 -10.59
C ARG A 240 12.05 19.21 -9.44
N PHE A 241 11.09 19.71 -8.67
CA PHE A 241 10.53 18.98 -7.53
C PHE A 241 9.10 19.42 -7.26
N TYR A 242 8.22 18.46 -7.03
CA TYR A 242 6.85 18.70 -6.62
C TYR A 242 6.68 18.47 -5.12
N ILE A 243 5.94 19.37 -4.49
CA ILE A 243 5.62 19.34 -3.07
C ILE A 243 4.11 19.59 -2.85
N PRO A 244 3.49 19.13 -1.75
CA PRO A 244 2.11 19.49 -1.44
C PRO A 244 1.95 21.02 -1.27
N PRO A 245 0.72 21.58 -1.35
CA PRO A 245 -0.56 20.91 -1.54
C PRO A 245 -0.87 20.58 -3.00
N TYR A 246 -1.99 19.84 -3.18
CA TYR A 246 -2.48 19.39 -4.49
C TYR A 246 -3.48 20.36 -5.11
N LEU A 247 -3.85 20.10 -6.40
CA LEU A 247 -4.93 20.79 -7.12
C LEU A 247 -6.31 20.30 -6.68
N ASP A 248 -7.30 21.16 -6.91
CA ASP A 248 -8.70 20.76 -6.91
C ASP A 248 -9.04 19.77 -8.05
N PRO A 249 -10.09 18.97 -7.90
CA PRO A 249 -11.02 18.95 -6.77
C PRO A 249 -10.48 18.20 -5.54
N ILE A 250 -10.99 18.57 -4.36
CA ILE A 250 -10.77 17.81 -3.13
C ILE A 250 -11.76 16.66 -3.01
N HIS A 251 -11.41 15.62 -2.23
CA HIS A 251 -12.32 14.52 -1.92
C HIS A 251 -13.18 14.87 -0.70
N THR A 252 -14.52 14.89 -0.88
CA THR A 252 -15.46 15.41 0.12
C THR A 252 -15.59 14.58 1.40
N ASN A 253 -15.17 13.30 1.38
CA ASN A 253 -15.16 12.44 2.58
C ASN A 253 -13.95 12.71 3.48
N VAL A 254 -12.87 13.29 2.95
CA VAL A 254 -11.63 13.55 3.70
C VAL A 254 -11.79 14.80 4.56
N SER A 255 -11.31 14.74 5.82
CA SER A 255 -11.40 15.88 6.74
C SER A 255 -10.69 17.12 6.17
N PRO A 256 -11.33 18.31 6.20
CA PRO A 256 -10.69 19.56 5.79
C PRO A 256 -9.39 19.87 6.54
N LEU A 257 -9.24 19.41 7.76
CA LEU A 257 -8.04 19.59 8.57
C LEU A 257 -6.81 18.95 7.91
N LEU A 258 -6.99 17.82 7.24
CA LEU A 258 -5.90 17.13 6.55
C LEU A 258 -5.34 17.98 5.40
N TYR A 259 -6.18 18.67 4.64
CA TYR A 259 -5.72 19.59 3.58
C TYR A 259 -4.98 20.80 4.14
N ARG A 260 -5.28 21.24 5.39
CA ARG A 260 -4.51 22.29 6.08
C ARG A 260 -3.14 21.77 6.53
N GLU A 261 -3.08 20.51 6.93
CA GLU A 261 -1.79 19.87 7.25
C GLU A 261 -0.91 19.73 5.99
N HIS A 262 -1.48 19.40 4.80
CA HIS A 262 -0.72 19.46 3.55
C HIS A 262 -0.10 20.83 3.28
N GLN A 263 -0.83 21.93 3.55
CA GLN A 263 -0.30 23.29 3.40
C GLN A 263 0.82 23.58 4.40
N LEU A 264 0.69 23.12 5.65
CA LEU A 264 1.72 23.28 6.68
C LEU A 264 3.02 22.58 6.29
N TYR A 265 2.93 21.30 5.92
CA TYR A 265 4.09 20.52 5.49
C TYR A 265 4.71 21.08 4.21
N GLY A 266 3.90 21.37 3.21
CA GLY A 266 4.36 21.91 1.92
C GLY A 266 5.09 23.23 2.07
N ALA A 267 4.57 24.17 2.86
CA ALA A 267 5.22 25.44 3.11
C ALA A 267 6.56 25.28 3.84
N HIS A 268 6.64 24.38 4.82
CA HIS A 268 7.89 24.14 5.55
C HIS A 268 8.93 23.46 4.67
N ILE A 269 8.54 22.47 3.86
CA ILE A 269 9.41 21.82 2.86
C ILE A 269 9.94 22.86 1.86
N ALA A 270 9.05 23.76 1.36
CA ALA A 270 9.46 24.82 0.44
C ALA A 270 10.54 25.73 1.03
N VAL A 271 10.37 26.17 2.28
CA VAL A 271 11.36 27.00 2.98
C VAL A 271 12.67 26.25 3.19
N ALA A 272 12.62 24.95 3.54
CA ALA A 272 13.83 24.13 3.71
C ALA A 272 14.63 23.99 2.39
N LEU A 273 13.93 23.79 1.27
CA LEU A 273 14.54 23.73 -0.07
C LEU A 273 15.16 25.07 -0.48
N GLU A 274 14.47 26.20 -0.27
CA GLU A 274 15.03 27.54 -0.54
C GLU A 274 16.27 27.80 0.30
N ASN A 275 16.26 27.49 1.58
CA ASN A 275 17.42 27.65 2.48
C ASN A 275 18.61 26.78 2.04
N ALA A 276 18.37 25.64 1.40
CA ALA A 276 19.37 24.78 0.80
C ALA A 276 19.81 25.24 -0.60
N GLY A 277 19.33 26.39 -1.08
CA GLY A 277 19.70 26.96 -2.39
C GLY A 277 19.05 26.24 -3.58
N LYS A 278 18.06 25.38 -3.38
CA LYS A 278 17.36 24.68 -4.44
C LYS A 278 16.38 25.62 -5.17
N SER A 279 16.01 25.26 -6.41
CA SER A 279 15.04 26.03 -7.22
C SER A 279 14.22 25.12 -8.10
N GLY A 280 13.13 25.64 -8.69
CA GLY A 280 12.27 24.90 -9.60
C GLY A 280 11.32 23.93 -8.91
N PHE A 281 11.06 24.06 -7.62
CA PHE A 281 10.04 23.26 -6.94
C PHE A 281 8.68 23.96 -6.98
N GLU A 282 7.63 23.18 -7.14
CA GLU A 282 6.26 23.66 -7.29
C GLU A 282 5.27 22.94 -6.36
N SER A 283 4.15 23.62 -6.09
CA SER A 283 2.98 23.05 -5.45
C SER A 283 1.71 23.39 -6.25
N GLY A 284 0.60 22.66 -6.01
CA GLY A 284 -0.66 22.96 -6.70
C GLY A 284 -0.64 22.63 -8.19
N ALA A 285 0.20 21.72 -8.66
CA ALA A 285 0.30 21.22 -10.04
C ALA A 285 1.22 19.99 -10.09
N PRO A 286 0.97 18.96 -10.89
CA PRO A 286 -0.22 18.67 -11.71
C PRO A 286 -1.25 17.77 -11.02
N TYR A 287 -1.00 17.32 -9.80
CA TYR A 287 -1.73 16.26 -9.10
C TYR A 287 -2.97 16.80 -8.39
N THR A 288 -4.05 16.01 -8.33
CA THR A 288 -5.31 16.42 -7.70
C THR A 288 -5.54 15.77 -6.34
N ALA A 289 -6.19 16.50 -5.44
CA ALA A 289 -6.46 16.03 -4.07
C ALA A 289 -7.65 15.05 -3.97
N TRP A 290 -8.32 14.76 -5.08
CA TRP A 290 -9.51 13.89 -5.09
C TRP A 290 -9.16 12.41 -5.18
N TRP A 291 -8.07 12.06 -5.82
CA TRP A 291 -7.70 10.70 -6.13
C TRP A 291 -7.32 9.87 -4.88
N GLN A 292 -7.67 8.58 -4.86
CA GLN A 292 -7.54 7.73 -3.66
C GLN A 292 -6.72 6.44 -3.87
N ALA A 293 -6.21 6.16 -5.05
CA ALA A 293 -5.67 4.84 -5.36
C ALA A 293 -4.19 4.65 -5.05
N ALA A 294 -3.36 5.69 -5.05
CA ALA A 294 -1.92 5.55 -4.79
C ALA A 294 -1.60 5.59 -3.29
N PHE A 295 -0.46 5.03 -2.88
CA PHE A 295 -0.03 5.04 -1.48
C PHE A 295 0.11 6.45 -0.92
N CYS A 296 0.63 7.40 -1.71
CA CYS A 296 0.70 8.81 -1.34
C CYS A 296 -0.66 9.48 -1.09
N MET A 297 -1.74 8.90 -1.56
CA MET A 297 -3.11 9.42 -1.41
C MET A 297 -3.96 8.57 -0.45
N ALA A 298 -3.80 7.25 -0.48
CA ALA A 298 -4.61 6.31 0.30
C ALA A 298 -4.57 6.58 1.80
N GLY A 299 -3.43 7.02 2.33
CA GLY A 299 -3.31 7.38 3.74
C GLY A 299 -4.27 8.49 4.18
N ASN A 300 -4.65 9.41 3.27
CA ASN A 300 -5.63 10.46 3.56
C ASN A 300 -7.00 9.89 3.96
N PHE A 301 -7.33 8.70 3.46
CA PHE A 301 -8.56 7.96 3.79
C PHE A 301 -8.44 7.17 5.10
N HIS A 302 -7.23 7.15 5.67
CA HIS A 302 -6.92 6.58 6.98
C HIS A 302 -6.66 7.63 8.08
N ASN A 303 -6.97 8.91 7.83
CA ASN A 303 -6.65 10.07 8.69
C ASN A 303 -5.15 10.38 8.81
N ILE A 304 -4.32 9.81 7.93
CA ILE A 304 -2.88 10.05 7.83
C ILE A 304 -2.66 11.15 6.80
N THR A 305 -1.89 12.20 7.11
CA THR A 305 -1.55 13.24 6.13
C THR A 305 -0.50 12.69 5.17
N SER A 306 -0.98 12.05 4.11
CA SER A 306 -0.13 11.41 3.11
C SER A 306 0.24 12.39 2.01
N MET A 307 1.50 12.39 1.64
CA MET A 307 2.10 13.36 0.73
C MET A 307 2.87 12.67 -0.39
N LEU A 308 2.65 13.15 -1.61
CA LEU A 308 3.45 12.87 -2.78
C LEU A 308 4.55 13.92 -2.88
N THR A 309 5.78 13.50 -3.13
CA THR A 309 6.82 14.36 -3.71
C THR A 309 7.33 13.73 -4.99
N GLU A 310 7.65 14.56 -5.99
CA GLU A 310 8.09 14.09 -7.31
C GLU A 310 9.32 14.85 -7.75
N SER A 311 10.44 14.19 -7.94
CA SER A 311 11.65 14.77 -8.49
C SER A 311 11.68 14.68 -10.01
N ALA A 312 12.17 15.71 -10.71
CA ALA A 312 12.45 15.57 -12.11
C ALA A 312 13.51 14.49 -12.34
N SER A 313 13.22 13.52 -13.22
CA SER A 313 14.11 12.37 -13.48
C SER A 313 15.40 12.78 -14.18
N VAL A 314 16.45 11.99 -13.96
CA VAL A 314 17.63 11.86 -14.81
C VAL A 314 17.54 10.55 -15.62
N ASN A 315 18.53 10.21 -16.41
CA ASN A 315 18.59 8.93 -17.11
C ASN A 315 19.16 7.85 -16.17
N TRP A 316 18.31 7.18 -15.39
CA TRP A 316 18.72 6.30 -14.27
C TRP A 316 19.59 7.08 -13.28
N ALA A 317 20.92 6.97 -13.36
CA ALA A 317 21.87 7.76 -12.59
C ALA A 317 22.72 8.71 -13.45
N ASP A 318 22.55 8.74 -14.77
CA ASP A 318 23.30 9.62 -15.66
C ASP A 318 22.67 11.01 -15.74
N PRO A 319 23.44 12.09 -15.62
CA PRO A 319 22.93 13.44 -15.65
C PRO A 319 22.37 13.80 -17.05
N ILE A 320 21.46 14.75 -17.08
CA ILE A 320 20.87 15.26 -18.32
C ILE A 320 21.10 16.77 -18.41
N TYR A 321 21.19 17.26 -19.64
CA TYR A 321 21.22 18.70 -19.90
C TYR A 321 19.90 19.15 -20.53
N ILE A 322 19.27 20.15 -19.93
CA ILE A 322 17.97 20.68 -20.39
C ILE A 322 18.11 22.12 -20.78
N LEU A 323 17.80 22.43 -22.03
CA LEU A 323 17.76 23.80 -22.52
C LEU A 323 16.59 24.58 -21.89
N PRO A 324 16.72 25.90 -21.67
CA PRO A 324 15.65 26.72 -21.11
C PRO A 324 14.33 26.65 -21.90
N ASP A 325 14.40 26.51 -23.21
CA ASP A 325 13.24 26.41 -24.12
C ASP A 325 12.55 25.05 -24.12
N GLN A 326 13.18 24.02 -23.53
CA GLN A 326 12.55 22.71 -23.29
C GLN A 326 11.70 22.69 -22.01
N LEU A 327 11.82 23.71 -21.15
CA LEU A 327 11.05 23.79 -19.91
C LEU A 327 9.63 24.25 -20.18
N GLY A 328 8.65 23.38 -19.89
CA GLY A 328 7.23 23.59 -20.20
C GLY A 328 6.36 23.72 -18.98
N GLY A 329 5.12 24.13 -19.24
CA GLY A 329 4.03 24.11 -18.27
C GLY A 329 3.47 22.71 -18.04
N THR A 330 2.50 22.62 -17.12
CA THR A 330 1.80 21.38 -16.78
C THR A 330 0.36 21.68 -16.37
N ARG A 331 -0.43 20.65 -16.04
CA ARG A 331 -1.78 20.82 -15.50
C ARG A 331 -1.74 21.74 -14.27
N GLY A 332 -2.57 22.76 -14.24
CA GLY A 332 -2.62 23.78 -13.18
C GLY A 332 -1.53 24.87 -13.27
N ARG A 333 -0.55 24.69 -14.14
CA ARG A 333 0.49 25.69 -14.44
C ARG A 333 0.82 25.64 -15.95
N PRO A 334 0.05 26.36 -16.78
CA PRO A 334 0.14 26.23 -18.25
C PRO A 334 1.46 26.70 -18.85
N GLU A 335 2.16 27.62 -18.17
CA GLU A 335 3.43 28.18 -18.64
C GLU A 335 4.53 27.98 -17.59
N TYR A 336 5.78 27.83 -18.03
CA TYR A 336 6.95 27.80 -17.15
C TYR A 336 7.36 29.23 -16.77
N LYS A 337 6.57 29.83 -15.87
CA LYS A 337 6.78 31.21 -15.38
C LYS A 337 6.67 31.25 -13.85
N ALA A 338 7.35 32.23 -13.25
CA ALA A 338 7.29 32.45 -11.81
C ALA A 338 5.87 32.82 -11.38
N GLN A 339 5.37 32.13 -10.35
CA GLN A 339 4.05 32.35 -9.75
C GLN A 339 4.08 31.91 -8.27
N MET A 340 3.01 32.18 -7.52
CA MET A 340 2.95 31.88 -6.07
C MET A 340 3.27 30.42 -5.71
N THR A 341 2.91 29.49 -6.55
CA THR A 341 3.16 28.06 -6.33
C THR A 341 4.55 27.60 -6.82
N MET A 342 5.28 28.45 -7.54
CA MET A 342 6.63 28.22 -8.06
C MET A 342 7.34 29.57 -8.23
N PRO A 343 7.74 30.24 -7.14
CA PRO A 343 8.26 31.62 -7.21
C PRO A 343 9.66 31.71 -7.80
N ARG A 344 10.48 30.65 -7.65
CA ARG A 344 11.85 30.61 -8.16
C ARG A 344 12.01 29.49 -9.18
N LEU A 345 12.19 29.89 -10.45
CA LEU A 345 12.38 28.94 -11.55
C LEU A 345 13.81 28.35 -11.53
N TRP A 346 13.92 27.09 -11.97
CA TRP A 346 15.20 26.55 -12.38
C TRP A 346 15.49 27.00 -13.82
N PRO A 347 16.71 27.53 -14.09
CA PRO A 347 16.97 28.21 -15.37
C PRO A 347 17.33 27.30 -16.55
N GLY A 348 17.31 25.98 -16.35
CA GLY A 348 17.90 25.02 -17.29
C GLY A 348 19.35 24.73 -16.98
N GLY A 349 19.96 23.85 -17.75
CA GLY A 349 21.37 23.43 -17.56
C GLY A 349 21.49 21.94 -17.21
N TRP A 350 22.60 21.57 -16.59
CA TRP A 350 22.81 20.22 -16.10
C TRP A 350 21.90 19.90 -14.93
N TRP A 351 21.28 18.72 -14.97
CA TRP A 351 20.49 18.16 -13.90
C TRP A 351 21.12 16.82 -13.49
N HIS A 352 21.68 16.79 -12.27
CA HIS A 352 22.46 15.69 -11.74
C HIS A 352 21.62 14.79 -10.83
N PHE A 353 22.02 13.54 -10.69
CA PHE A 353 21.37 12.58 -9.81
C PHE A 353 21.40 13.02 -8.34
N ARG A 354 22.48 13.66 -7.90
CA ARG A 354 22.64 14.19 -6.55
C ARG A 354 21.54 15.20 -6.18
N GLU A 355 21.09 16.02 -7.12
CA GLU A 355 20.01 16.99 -6.87
C GLU A 355 18.71 16.32 -6.43
N ILE A 356 18.39 15.17 -7.02
CA ILE A 356 17.21 14.35 -6.69
C ILE A 356 17.33 13.82 -5.26
N VAL A 357 18.45 13.19 -4.94
CA VAL A 357 18.74 12.64 -3.62
C VAL A 357 18.62 13.72 -2.54
N GLU A 358 19.23 14.88 -2.74
CA GLU A 358 19.17 15.98 -1.77
C GLU A 358 17.76 16.53 -1.56
N GLN A 359 16.99 16.73 -2.64
CA GLN A 359 15.61 17.22 -2.52
C GLN A 359 14.73 16.28 -1.70
N GLN A 360 14.84 14.98 -1.91
CA GLN A 360 14.08 13.99 -1.18
C GLN A 360 14.49 13.90 0.29
N MET A 361 15.79 13.91 0.59
CA MET A 361 16.30 13.95 1.96
C MET A 361 15.87 15.21 2.72
N ILE A 362 15.96 16.39 2.07
CA ILE A 362 15.53 17.68 2.66
C ILE A 362 14.03 17.64 2.97
N SER A 363 13.20 17.15 2.05
CA SER A 363 11.75 17.11 2.25
C SER A 363 11.35 16.15 3.37
N ALA A 364 11.98 14.98 3.46
CA ALA A 364 11.75 14.04 4.55
C ALA A 364 12.17 14.64 5.90
N LYS A 365 13.36 15.23 6.00
CA LYS A 365 13.84 15.89 7.24
C LYS A 365 12.91 17.04 7.64
N ALA A 366 12.43 17.86 6.68
CA ALA A 366 11.50 18.96 6.93
C ALA A 366 10.16 18.47 7.47
N MET A 367 9.60 17.37 6.95
CA MET A 367 8.39 16.75 7.51
C MET A 367 8.61 16.33 8.97
N LEU A 368 9.73 15.67 9.28
CA LEU A 368 10.06 15.24 10.64
C LEU A 368 10.26 16.42 11.58
N GLU A 369 10.84 17.52 11.10
CA GLU A 369 11.01 18.75 11.87
C GLU A 369 9.66 19.41 12.22
N VAL A 370 8.72 19.48 11.27
CA VAL A 370 7.31 19.90 11.54
C VAL A 370 6.70 18.98 12.58
N GLY A 371 6.87 17.67 12.43
CA GLY A 371 6.40 16.69 13.39
C GLY A 371 6.94 16.92 14.80
N ALA A 372 8.23 17.20 14.93
CA ALA A 372 8.86 17.47 16.21
C ALA A 372 8.38 18.80 16.86
N ARG A 373 8.30 19.86 16.06
CA ARG A 373 7.90 21.21 16.52
C ARG A 373 6.42 21.33 16.89
N TYR A 374 5.54 20.67 16.13
CA TYR A 374 4.09 20.72 16.28
C TYR A 374 3.49 19.42 16.82
N ARG A 375 4.30 18.59 17.49
CA ARG A 375 3.96 17.24 17.96
C ARG A 375 2.58 17.15 18.60
N GLU A 376 2.33 17.93 19.64
CA GLU A 376 1.05 17.88 20.38
C GLU A 376 -0.14 18.34 19.52
N THR A 377 0.07 19.34 18.67
CA THR A 377 -0.97 19.80 17.72
C THR A 377 -1.34 18.68 16.73
N LEU A 378 -0.34 18.01 16.15
CA LEU A 378 -0.56 16.96 15.15
C LEU A 378 -1.17 15.70 15.76
N LEU A 379 -0.76 15.32 16.98
CA LEU A 379 -1.41 14.24 17.74
C LEU A 379 -2.86 14.60 18.08
N GLY A 380 -3.12 15.85 18.50
CA GLY A 380 -4.48 16.35 18.73
C GLY A 380 -5.33 16.39 17.47
N ASN A 381 -4.73 16.71 16.32
CA ASN A 381 -5.42 16.68 15.01
C ASN A 381 -5.81 15.26 14.60
N MET A 382 -4.95 14.26 14.87
CA MET A 382 -5.27 12.86 14.65
C MET A 382 -6.53 12.46 15.42
N VAL A 383 -6.60 12.79 16.70
CA VAL A 383 -7.78 12.55 17.54
C VAL A 383 -9.02 13.26 16.99
N ARG A 384 -8.90 14.55 16.62
CA ARG A 384 -10.03 15.33 16.07
C ARG A 384 -10.58 14.72 14.79
N LYS A 385 -9.70 14.31 13.85
CA LYS A 385 -10.09 13.62 12.61
C LYS A 385 -10.85 12.32 12.91
N ALA A 386 -10.36 11.52 13.88
CA ALA A 386 -11.00 10.27 14.28
C ALA A 386 -12.37 10.52 14.95
N GLN A 387 -12.46 11.45 15.91
CA GLN A 387 -13.71 11.81 16.59
C GLN A 387 -14.76 12.37 15.63
N GLU A 388 -14.35 13.21 14.67
CA GLU A 388 -15.23 13.71 13.61
C GLU A 388 -15.84 12.57 12.79
N ASN A 389 -15.02 11.62 12.35
CA ASN A 389 -15.48 10.46 11.59
C ASN A 389 -16.44 9.57 12.40
N ILE A 390 -16.13 9.29 13.66
CA ILE A 390 -17.01 8.52 14.55
C ILE A 390 -18.35 9.24 14.72
N LYS A 391 -18.34 10.54 15.02
CA LYS A 391 -19.55 11.36 15.18
C LYS A 391 -20.39 11.42 13.91
N LEU A 392 -19.76 11.57 12.75
CA LEU A 392 -20.45 11.55 11.46
C LEU A 392 -21.11 10.19 11.22
N GLY A 393 -20.43 9.08 11.51
CA GLY A 393 -20.99 7.74 11.38
C GLY A 393 -22.13 7.44 12.36
N GLN A 394 -22.14 8.08 13.54
CA GLN A 394 -23.24 7.97 14.50
C GLN A 394 -24.49 8.76 14.11
N ASN A 395 -24.32 9.86 13.36
CA ASN A 395 -25.39 10.86 13.18
C ASN A 395 -25.81 11.04 11.71
N LYS A 396 -25.11 10.43 10.74
CA LYS A 396 -25.41 10.60 9.31
C LYS A 396 -25.32 9.28 8.56
N PRO A 397 -26.25 9.01 7.64
CA PRO A 397 -26.22 7.85 6.79
C PRO A 397 -25.05 7.87 5.80
N PRO A 398 -24.66 6.71 5.28
CA PRO A 398 -25.06 5.40 5.77
C PRO A 398 -24.45 5.13 7.15
N TYR A 399 -25.19 4.48 8.04
CA TYR A 399 -24.75 4.11 9.39
C TYR A 399 -23.88 2.85 9.41
N ALA A 400 -24.11 1.99 8.43
CA ALA A 400 -23.30 0.78 8.20
C ALA A 400 -23.49 0.30 6.76
N PHE A 401 -22.63 -0.64 6.36
CA PHE A 401 -22.84 -1.52 5.21
C PHE A 401 -22.99 -2.95 5.71
N ILE A 402 -23.99 -3.68 5.19
CA ILE A 402 -24.14 -5.10 5.46
C ILE A 402 -23.84 -5.88 4.20
N ILE A 403 -22.89 -6.81 4.29
CA ILE A 403 -22.50 -7.74 3.24
C ILE A 403 -23.21 -9.06 3.55
N PRO A 404 -24.28 -9.43 2.80
CA PRO A 404 -25.07 -10.61 3.08
C PRO A 404 -24.25 -11.90 2.99
N ARG A 405 -24.53 -12.86 3.87
CA ARG A 405 -24.01 -14.21 3.72
C ARG A 405 -24.62 -14.92 2.52
N ASP A 406 -25.92 -14.73 2.34
CA ASP A 406 -26.67 -15.36 1.26
C ASP A 406 -26.62 -14.46 0.02
N GLN A 407 -25.57 -14.65 -0.79
CA GLN A 407 -25.36 -13.95 -2.05
C GLN A 407 -24.71 -14.87 -3.09
N HIS A 408 -24.50 -14.38 -4.30
CA HIS A 408 -24.01 -15.17 -5.43
C HIS A 408 -22.68 -15.87 -5.11
N ASP A 409 -21.68 -15.12 -4.62
CA ASP A 409 -20.37 -15.64 -4.24
C ASP A 409 -19.97 -15.13 -2.84
N PHE A 410 -20.29 -15.91 -1.81
CA PHE A 410 -19.93 -15.56 -0.44
C PHE A 410 -18.41 -15.61 -0.18
N LEU A 411 -17.66 -16.45 -0.90
CA LEU A 411 -16.20 -16.53 -0.72
C LEU A 411 -15.52 -15.26 -1.21
N THR A 412 -16.00 -14.65 -2.30
CA THR A 412 -15.54 -13.32 -2.72
C THR A 412 -15.97 -12.22 -1.73
N ALA A 413 -17.15 -12.34 -1.09
CA ALA A 413 -17.55 -11.44 0.00
C ALA A 413 -16.62 -11.54 1.22
N VAL A 414 -16.13 -12.74 1.56
CA VAL A 414 -15.10 -12.93 2.60
C VAL A 414 -13.79 -12.22 2.21
N LYS A 415 -13.37 -12.31 0.95
CA LYS A 415 -12.18 -11.60 0.44
C LYS A 415 -12.36 -10.08 0.59
N LEU A 416 -13.52 -9.53 0.22
CA LEU A 416 -13.82 -8.12 0.40
C LEU A 416 -13.74 -7.70 1.88
N ALA A 417 -14.39 -8.43 2.78
CA ALA A 417 -14.33 -8.15 4.21
C ALA A 417 -12.90 -8.20 4.77
N LYS A 418 -12.06 -9.14 4.30
CA LYS A 418 -10.64 -9.23 4.64
C LYS A 418 -9.84 -8.01 4.15
N ILE A 419 -10.12 -7.50 2.94
CA ILE A 419 -9.48 -6.28 2.41
C ILE A 419 -9.75 -5.10 3.37
N PHE A 420 -10.99 -4.93 3.84
CA PHE A 420 -11.31 -3.88 4.82
C PHE A 420 -10.54 -4.07 6.12
N GLN A 421 -10.45 -5.28 6.65
CA GLN A 421 -9.65 -5.56 7.86
C GLN A 421 -8.16 -5.30 7.66
N MET A 422 -7.59 -5.64 6.49
CA MET A 422 -6.18 -5.34 6.18
C MET A 422 -5.91 -3.84 6.15
N ASN A 423 -6.90 -3.04 5.78
CA ASN A 423 -6.88 -1.58 5.85
C ASN A 423 -7.19 -1.01 7.25
N GLY A 424 -7.30 -1.86 8.27
CA GLY A 424 -7.54 -1.46 9.65
C GLY A 424 -8.99 -1.06 9.95
N VAL A 425 -9.93 -1.43 9.08
CA VAL A 425 -11.37 -1.23 9.31
C VAL A 425 -11.90 -2.32 10.24
N GLU A 426 -12.70 -1.92 11.21
CA GLU A 426 -13.40 -2.84 12.10
C GLU A 426 -14.59 -3.47 11.36
N VAL A 427 -14.59 -4.80 11.26
CA VAL A 427 -15.63 -5.61 10.63
C VAL A 427 -16.27 -6.50 11.70
N HIS A 428 -17.60 -6.64 11.66
CA HIS A 428 -18.37 -7.49 12.57
C HIS A 428 -19.06 -8.62 11.83
N HIS A 429 -19.42 -9.68 12.54
CA HIS A 429 -20.39 -10.68 12.12
C HIS A 429 -21.73 -10.40 12.75
N LEU A 430 -22.82 -10.62 12.01
CA LEU A 430 -24.14 -10.76 12.60
C LEU A 430 -24.21 -12.07 13.42
N ASP A 431 -24.57 -11.97 14.70
CA ASP A 431 -24.78 -13.14 15.56
C ASP A 431 -26.16 -13.74 15.39
N LYS A 432 -27.16 -12.89 15.04
CA LYS A 432 -28.55 -13.25 14.82
C LYS A 432 -29.07 -12.65 13.53
N ALA A 433 -30.14 -13.20 12.98
CA ALA A 433 -30.79 -12.62 11.81
C ALA A 433 -31.21 -11.16 12.10
N TYR A 434 -30.97 -10.28 11.14
CA TYR A 434 -31.30 -8.85 11.23
C TYR A 434 -32.22 -8.47 10.08
N LYS A 435 -33.36 -7.84 10.41
CA LYS A 435 -34.32 -7.36 9.42
C LYS A 435 -34.16 -5.88 9.19
N TYR A 436 -34.02 -5.47 7.92
CA TYR A 436 -33.99 -4.09 7.50
C TYR A 436 -34.86 -3.91 6.26
N GLY A 437 -35.97 -3.17 6.39
CA GLY A 437 -36.98 -3.08 5.32
C GLY A 437 -37.54 -4.45 4.92
N SER A 438 -37.40 -4.77 3.66
CA SER A 438 -37.78 -6.10 3.10
C SER A 438 -36.67 -7.15 3.21
N TYR A 439 -35.43 -6.76 3.58
CA TYR A 439 -34.28 -7.67 3.67
C TYR A 439 -34.24 -8.38 5.02
N ILE A 440 -33.83 -9.63 5.00
CA ILE A 440 -33.47 -10.40 6.20
C ILE A 440 -32.06 -10.92 6.00
N PHE A 441 -31.12 -10.36 6.75
CA PHE A 441 -29.72 -10.78 6.73
C PHE A 441 -29.52 -11.97 7.67
N ALA A 442 -28.93 -13.03 7.16
CA ALA A 442 -28.66 -14.24 7.94
C ALA A 442 -27.49 -14.02 8.94
N PRO A 443 -27.44 -14.80 10.05
CA PRO A 443 -26.27 -14.85 10.91
C PRO A 443 -25.00 -15.19 10.11
N GLY A 444 -23.88 -14.54 10.44
CA GLY A 444 -22.62 -14.67 9.71
C GLY A 444 -22.48 -13.70 8.51
N SER A 445 -23.49 -12.87 8.20
CA SER A 445 -23.32 -11.71 7.33
C SER A 445 -22.33 -10.73 7.98
N PHE A 446 -21.55 -10.01 7.17
CA PHE A 446 -20.62 -9.01 7.71
C PHE A 446 -21.31 -7.65 7.86
N VAL A 447 -20.95 -6.93 8.92
CA VAL A 447 -21.39 -5.56 9.18
C VAL A 447 -20.18 -4.66 9.31
N ILE A 448 -20.12 -3.60 8.53
CA ILE A 448 -19.10 -2.57 8.60
C ILE A 448 -19.78 -1.27 9.04
N SER A 449 -19.69 -0.95 10.33
CA SER A 449 -20.23 0.30 10.87
C SER A 449 -19.41 1.49 10.36
N THR A 450 -20.08 2.59 10.02
CA THR A 450 -19.41 3.86 9.68
C THR A 450 -19.04 4.67 10.94
N ALA A 451 -19.53 4.30 12.12
CA ALA A 451 -19.20 4.93 13.41
C ALA A 451 -17.83 4.46 13.94
N GLN A 452 -16.79 4.58 13.10
CA GLN A 452 -15.42 4.22 13.41
C GLN A 452 -14.43 5.22 12.79
N PRO A 453 -13.17 5.31 13.26
CA PRO A 453 -12.17 6.25 12.73
C PRO A 453 -11.93 6.11 11.22
N LYS A 454 -12.06 4.90 10.69
CA LYS A 454 -11.87 4.55 9.27
C LYS A 454 -13.11 4.81 8.38
N ARG A 455 -14.09 5.60 8.88
CA ARG A 455 -15.31 5.94 8.11
C ARG A 455 -15.01 6.44 6.71
N VAL A 456 -13.99 7.28 6.56
CA VAL A 456 -13.61 7.84 5.25
C VAL A 456 -13.28 6.72 4.27
N PHE A 457 -12.47 5.75 4.68
CA PHE A 457 -12.13 4.57 3.86
C PHE A 457 -13.38 3.75 3.54
N VAL A 458 -14.19 3.41 4.55
CA VAL A 458 -15.42 2.62 4.36
C VAL A 458 -16.32 3.26 3.31
N LYS A 459 -16.61 4.56 3.45
CA LYS A 459 -17.48 5.26 2.49
C LYS A 459 -16.87 5.35 1.10
N SER A 460 -15.59 5.66 1.00
CA SER A 460 -14.94 5.91 -0.29
C SER A 460 -14.76 4.64 -1.13
N PHE A 461 -14.83 3.46 -0.49
CA PHE A 461 -14.64 2.17 -1.17
C PHE A 461 -15.87 1.25 -1.17
N LEU A 462 -17.01 1.70 -0.59
CA LEU A 462 -18.30 0.98 -0.67
C LEU A 462 -19.45 1.83 -1.24
N GLU A 463 -19.28 3.15 -1.37
CA GLU A 463 -20.28 4.01 -2.01
C GLU A 463 -19.91 4.29 -3.47
N GLN A 464 -20.92 4.42 -4.30
CA GLN A 464 -20.75 5.07 -5.60
C GLN A 464 -20.49 6.55 -5.39
N ILE A 465 -19.26 6.98 -5.67
CA ILE A 465 -18.86 8.39 -5.59
C ILE A 465 -18.66 8.92 -6.99
N ASN A 466 -19.41 9.95 -7.35
CA ASN A 466 -19.24 10.63 -8.61
C ASN A 466 -18.08 11.61 -8.54
N TYR A 467 -17.22 11.60 -9.57
CA TYR A 467 -16.23 12.65 -9.76
C TYR A 467 -16.93 14.00 -9.89
N PRO A 468 -16.50 15.05 -9.19
CA PRO A 468 -17.19 16.32 -9.21
C PRO A 468 -17.27 16.91 -10.62
N ASP A 469 -18.43 17.46 -10.96
CA ASP A 469 -18.62 18.26 -12.17
C ASP A 469 -18.80 19.73 -11.76
N ASN A 470 -17.75 20.52 -11.90
CA ASN A 470 -17.69 21.92 -11.49
C ASN A 470 -16.59 22.67 -12.27
N THR A 471 -16.31 23.91 -11.91
CA THR A 471 -15.31 24.75 -12.58
C THR A 471 -13.87 24.19 -12.53
N TRP A 472 -13.53 23.37 -11.53
CA TRP A 472 -12.21 22.76 -11.41
C TRP A 472 -12.00 21.55 -12.33
N THR A 473 -13.10 20.97 -12.80
CA THR A 473 -13.13 19.76 -13.63
C THR A 473 -13.54 20.05 -15.08
N ARG A 474 -13.65 21.34 -15.44
CA ARG A 474 -13.97 21.80 -16.78
C ARG A 474 -12.94 22.77 -17.32
N SER A 475 -12.68 22.68 -18.62
CA SER A 475 -11.81 23.64 -19.34
C SER A 475 -12.42 25.02 -19.28
N HIS A 476 -11.58 26.04 -19.06
CA HIS A 476 -11.99 27.43 -19.10
C HIS A 476 -12.24 27.93 -20.54
N ASP A 477 -11.66 27.29 -21.56
CA ASP A 477 -11.73 27.73 -22.93
C ASP A 477 -13.05 27.34 -23.61
N ASP A 478 -13.50 26.09 -23.40
CA ASP A 478 -14.62 25.51 -24.13
C ASP A 478 -15.65 24.81 -23.23
N ASN A 479 -15.44 24.87 -21.89
CA ASN A 479 -16.28 24.20 -20.89
C ASN A 479 -16.34 22.65 -21.04
N SER A 480 -15.42 22.07 -21.80
CA SER A 480 -15.33 20.61 -21.92
C SER A 480 -14.85 19.96 -20.61
N PRO A 481 -15.27 18.72 -20.30
CA PRO A 481 -14.77 18.01 -19.12
C PRO A 481 -13.26 17.78 -19.20
N ILE A 482 -12.54 18.12 -18.13
CA ILE A 482 -11.14 17.76 -17.98
C ILE A 482 -11.08 16.31 -17.45
N ARG A 483 -10.31 15.46 -18.13
CA ARG A 483 -10.10 14.09 -17.71
C ARG A 483 -9.61 14.05 -16.26
N PRO A 484 -10.18 13.20 -15.36
CA PRO A 484 -9.63 12.92 -14.04
C PRO A 484 -8.16 12.53 -14.13
N TYR A 485 -7.41 12.73 -13.04
CA TYR A 485 -5.99 12.34 -13.00
C TYR A 485 -5.83 10.83 -13.21
N ASP A 486 -6.73 10.05 -12.59
CA ASP A 486 -6.77 8.58 -12.69
C ASP A 486 -8.24 8.11 -12.65
N LEU A 487 -8.49 6.83 -12.34
CA LEU A 487 -9.85 6.31 -12.14
C LEU A 487 -10.65 7.18 -11.18
N ALA A 488 -11.95 7.28 -11.40
CA ALA A 488 -12.88 8.06 -10.60
C ALA A 488 -13.91 7.20 -9.84
N GLY A 489 -13.93 5.89 -10.04
CA GLY A 489 -14.85 4.96 -9.38
C GLY A 489 -14.09 3.87 -8.64
N TYR A 490 -14.35 3.72 -7.33
CA TYR A 490 -13.63 2.78 -6.45
C TYR A 490 -14.56 1.95 -5.56
N ALA A 491 -15.85 1.77 -5.92
CA ALA A 491 -16.77 0.93 -5.17
C ALA A 491 -16.35 -0.54 -5.29
N LEU A 492 -15.57 -1.04 -4.32
CA LEU A 492 -14.97 -2.38 -4.36
C LEU A 492 -16.00 -3.50 -4.40
N ASN A 493 -17.12 -3.33 -3.71
CA ASN A 493 -18.22 -4.29 -3.77
C ASN A 493 -18.74 -4.48 -5.21
N GLU A 494 -18.85 -3.41 -5.98
CA GLU A 494 -19.28 -3.49 -7.39
C GLU A 494 -18.21 -4.12 -8.28
N HIS A 495 -16.96 -3.70 -8.12
CA HIS A 495 -15.84 -4.27 -8.88
C HIS A 495 -15.64 -5.76 -8.61
N MET A 496 -15.94 -6.22 -7.39
CA MET A 496 -15.81 -7.63 -7.00
C MET A 496 -17.10 -8.43 -7.18
N GLY A 497 -18.20 -7.82 -7.64
CA GLY A 497 -19.50 -8.49 -7.77
C GLY A 497 -20.08 -8.96 -6.43
N VAL A 498 -19.88 -8.18 -5.37
CA VAL A 498 -20.32 -8.48 -4.01
C VAL A 498 -21.45 -7.55 -3.61
N ASP A 499 -22.53 -8.11 -3.12
CA ASP A 499 -23.62 -7.33 -2.53
C ASP A 499 -23.16 -6.71 -1.22
N ALA A 500 -23.26 -5.39 -1.10
CA ALA A 500 -23.03 -4.62 0.13
C ALA A 500 -24.11 -3.54 0.25
N LEU A 501 -25.05 -3.74 1.16
CA LEU A 501 -26.22 -2.87 1.27
C LEU A 501 -25.97 -1.74 2.28
N PRO A 502 -26.14 -0.47 1.89
CA PRO A 502 -26.04 0.64 2.81
C PRO A 502 -27.25 0.67 3.75
N ILE A 503 -27.03 0.84 5.03
CA ILE A 503 -28.06 1.01 6.06
C ILE A 503 -28.25 2.52 6.30
N LEU A 504 -29.39 3.05 5.91
CA LEU A 504 -29.67 4.48 5.91
C LEU A 504 -30.38 4.97 7.18
N GLU A 505 -30.73 4.06 8.07
CA GLU A 505 -31.34 4.34 9.38
C GLU A 505 -30.40 3.88 10.50
N PRO A 506 -30.44 4.51 11.68
CA PRO A 506 -29.65 4.09 12.83
C PRO A 506 -29.83 2.61 13.13
N LEU A 507 -28.73 1.89 13.39
CA LEU A 507 -28.78 0.48 13.76
C LEU A 507 -29.52 0.30 15.08
N GLN A 508 -30.65 -0.44 15.05
CA GLN A 508 -31.45 -0.75 16.22
C GLN A 508 -31.55 -2.26 16.42
N ASN A 509 -31.39 -2.72 17.66
CA ASN A 509 -31.58 -4.12 18.03
C ASN A 509 -30.71 -5.12 17.22
N ILE A 510 -29.57 -4.67 16.73
CA ILE A 510 -28.61 -5.51 16.02
C ILE A 510 -27.73 -6.27 17.03
N SER A 511 -27.57 -7.59 16.83
CA SER A 511 -26.64 -8.42 17.58
C SER A 511 -25.46 -8.73 16.67
N MET A 512 -24.28 -8.20 17.02
CA MET A 512 -23.08 -8.38 16.23
C MET A 512 -21.84 -8.46 17.12
N SER A 513 -20.85 -9.22 16.68
CA SER A 513 -19.55 -9.38 17.34
C SER A 513 -18.40 -9.02 16.40
N VAL A 514 -17.31 -8.49 16.95
CA VAL A 514 -16.13 -8.13 16.15
C VAL A 514 -15.51 -9.38 15.55
N ALA A 515 -15.30 -9.38 14.25
CA ALA A 515 -14.63 -10.46 13.52
C ALA A 515 -13.13 -10.47 13.80
N LYS A 516 -12.68 -11.43 14.61
CA LYS A 516 -11.26 -11.65 14.96
C LYS A 516 -10.96 -13.14 14.97
N PRO A 517 -9.78 -13.59 14.51
CA PRO A 517 -8.78 -12.86 13.73
C PRO A 517 -9.33 -12.35 12.38
N PHE A 518 -8.48 -12.05 11.40
CA PHE A 518 -8.98 -11.73 10.06
C PHE A 518 -9.94 -12.79 9.56
N VAL A 519 -11.02 -12.34 8.90
CA VAL A 519 -11.99 -13.26 8.29
C VAL A 519 -11.29 -14.16 7.28
N SER A 520 -11.71 -15.39 7.25
CA SER A 520 -11.24 -16.42 6.32
C SER A 520 -12.44 -17.21 5.79
N PRO A 521 -12.30 -17.87 4.63
CA PRO A 521 -13.34 -18.78 4.16
C PRO A 521 -13.75 -19.77 5.26
N PRO A 522 -15.04 -20.01 5.48
CA PRO A 522 -15.46 -21.08 6.37
C PRO A 522 -15.00 -22.42 5.78
N LYS A 523 -14.65 -23.37 6.63
CA LYS A 523 -14.31 -24.71 6.14
C LYS A 523 -15.46 -25.29 5.35
N GLY A 524 -15.16 -25.75 4.15
CA GLY A 524 -16.11 -26.45 3.31
C GLY A 524 -16.31 -27.90 3.72
N THR A 525 -17.16 -28.60 2.99
CA THR A 525 -17.54 -29.97 3.31
C THR A 525 -17.50 -30.90 2.09
N VAL A 526 -17.22 -32.17 2.32
CA VAL A 526 -17.41 -33.23 1.34
C VAL A 526 -18.45 -34.19 1.87
N SER A 527 -19.70 -34.07 1.39
CA SER A 527 -20.84 -34.81 1.88
C SER A 527 -21.38 -35.79 0.84
N GLY A 528 -22.17 -36.77 1.30
CA GLY A 528 -22.77 -37.77 0.45
C GLY A 528 -21.81 -38.83 -0.08
N SER A 529 -22.37 -39.76 -0.82
CA SER A 529 -21.66 -40.81 -1.55
C SER A 529 -22.36 -41.02 -2.90
N GLY A 530 -21.60 -41.25 -3.94
CA GLY A 530 -22.13 -41.43 -5.28
C GLY A 530 -21.04 -41.87 -6.25
N GLU A 531 -21.31 -41.87 -7.53
CA GLU A 531 -20.35 -42.18 -8.58
C GLU A 531 -19.40 -41.00 -8.86
N GLY A 532 -19.58 -39.88 -8.18
CA GLY A 532 -18.81 -38.67 -8.27
C GLY A 532 -19.23 -37.63 -7.26
N TYR A 533 -18.77 -36.41 -7.45
CA TYR A 533 -19.11 -35.25 -6.63
C TYR A 533 -19.46 -34.04 -7.51
N ILE A 534 -20.37 -33.21 -7.02
CA ILE A 534 -20.81 -31.98 -7.67
C ILE A 534 -20.31 -30.78 -6.87
N LEU A 535 -19.78 -29.80 -7.58
CA LEU A 535 -19.42 -28.49 -7.06
C LEU A 535 -20.25 -27.42 -7.76
N ASP A 536 -20.81 -26.51 -6.99
CA ASP A 536 -21.47 -25.31 -7.49
C ASP A 536 -20.42 -24.36 -8.12
N HIS A 537 -20.64 -23.92 -9.33
CA HIS A 537 -19.70 -23.09 -10.09
C HIS A 537 -19.83 -21.58 -9.82
N ARG A 538 -20.83 -21.14 -9.02
CA ARG A 538 -21.09 -19.72 -8.78
C ARG A 538 -19.95 -19.01 -8.04
N SER A 539 -19.23 -19.72 -7.18
CA SER A 539 -18.05 -19.15 -6.54
C SER A 539 -16.85 -19.13 -7.51
N ASN A 540 -16.13 -18.02 -7.56
CA ASN A 540 -14.89 -17.90 -8.32
C ASN A 540 -13.87 -18.98 -7.94
N ASP A 541 -13.75 -19.32 -6.66
CA ASP A 541 -12.83 -20.35 -6.18
C ASP A 541 -13.13 -21.76 -6.70
N SER A 542 -14.34 -22.00 -7.26
CA SER A 542 -14.68 -23.24 -7.95
C SER A 542 -13.83 -23.47 -9.20
N ILE A 543 -13.42 -22.39 -9.88
CA ILE A 543 -12.51 -22.46 -11.04
C ILE A 543 -11.14 -22.95 -10.61
N LYS A 544 -10.64 -22.45 -9.47
CA LYS A 544 -9.37 -22.92 -8.88
C LYS A 544 -9.42 -24.41 -8.55
N ALA A 545 -10.48 -24.85 -7.91
CA ALA A 545 -10.69 -26.27 -7.62
C ALA A 545 -10.77 -27.12 -8.89
N MET A 546 -11.48 -26.65 -9.92
CA MET A 546 -11.59 -27.30 -11.22
C MET A 546 -10.23 -27.47 -11.88
N ASN A 547 -9.41 -26.42 -11.90
CA ASN A 547 -8.06 -26.47 -12.48
C ASN A 547 -7.16 -27.46 -11.74
N ARG A 548 -7.20 -27.48 -10.41
CA ARG A 548 -6.47 -28.47 -9.61
C ARG A 548 -6.90 -29.90 -9.90
N LEU A 549 -8.18 -30.14 -10.06
CA LEU A 549 -8.73 -31.47 -10.38
C LEU A 549 -8.29 -31.93 -11.78
N LEU A 550 -8.38 -31.04 -12.77
CA LEU A 550 -7.87 -31.32 -14.13
C LEU A 550 -6.36 -31.57 -14.14
N GLY A 551 -5.58 -30.77 -13.40
CA GLY A 551 -4.14 -30.94 -13.25
C GLY A 551 -3.73 -32.26 -12.60
N LYS A 552 -4.57 -32.81 -11.71
CA LYS A 552 -4.40 -34.14 -11.11
C LYS A 552 -4.92 -35.29 -11.98
N GLY A 553 -5.49 -35.00 -13.16
CA GLY A 553 -5.96 -36.01 -14.12
C GLY A 553 -7.34 -36.61 -13.80
N TYR A 554 -8.14 -35.96 -12.96
CA TYR A 554 -9.51 -36.41 -12.71
C TYR A 554 -10.42 -36.12 -13.91
N ASP A 555 -11.45 -36.97 -14.08
CA ASP A 555 -12.51 -36.79 -15.08
C ASP A 555 -13.50 -35.74 -14.61
N VAL A 556 -13.37 -34.53 -15.16
CA VAL A 556 -14.16 -33.34 -14.80
C VAL A 556 -15.06 -32.95 -15.95
N SER A 557 -16.30 -32.61 -15.68
CA SER A 557 -17.27 -32.20 -16.69
C SER A 557 -18.14 -31.04 -16.19
N TRP A 558 -18.64 -30.20 -17.09
CA TRP A 558 -19.76 -29.29 -16.82
C TRP A 558 -21.08 -29.98 -17.10
N ILE A 559 -22.08 -29.72 -16.26
CA ILE A 559 -23.46 -30.17 -16.45
C ILE A 559 -24.20 -29.07 -17.22
N LYS A 560 -24.71 -29.38 -18.41
CA LYS A 560 -25.31 -28.38 -19.31
C LYS A 560 -26.65 -27.81 -18.79
N GLU A 561 -27.44 -28.63 -18.13
CA GLU A 561 -28.77 -28.24 -17.65
C GLU A 561 -28.80 -28.17 -16.12
N GLY A 562 -29.47 -27.13 -15.58
CA GLY A 562 -29.67 -27.04 -14.16
C GLY A 562 -30.54 -28.16 -13.65
N PHE A 563 -30.33 -28.62 -12.42
CA PHE A 563 -31.08 -29.68 -11.78
C PHE A 563 -31.18 -29.51 -10.27
N THR A 564 -32.08 -30.24 -9.65
CA THR A 564 -32.22 -30.27 -8.19
C THR A 564 -31.78 -31.62 -7.65
N HIS A 565 -30.93 -31.61 -6.63
CA HIS A 565 -30.48 -32.82 -5.94
C HIS A 565 -30.42 -32.55 -4.43
N GLU A 566 -31.02 -33.45 -3.61
CA GLU A 566 -31.06 -33.30 -2.15
C GLU A 566 -31.52 -31.89 -1.68
N ASN A 567 -32.60 -31.38 -2.26
CA ASN A 567 -33.17 -30.05 -2.01
C ASN A 567 -32.24 -28.86 -2.36
N LYS A 568 -31.12 -29.10 -3.03
CA LYS A 568 -30.22 -28.07 -3.53
C LYS A 568 -30.37 -27.90 -5.04
N VAL A 569 -30.52 -26.65 -5.49
CA VAL A 569 -30.57 -26.29 -6.90
C VAL A 569 -29.18 -26.05 -7.41
N TYR A 570 -28.79 -26.75 -8.46
CA TYR A 570 -27.56 -26.52 -9.21
C TYR A 570 -27.89 -25.87 -10.54
N ALA A 571 -27.24 -24.74 -10.82
CA ALA A 571 -27.43 -24.08 -12.11
C ALA A 571 -26.67 -24.80 -13.23
N SER A 572 -27.01 -24.49 -14.49
CA SER A 572 -26.20 -24.85 -15.67
C SER A 572 -24.75 -24.43 -15.47
N GLY A 573 -23.79 -25.30 -15.78
CA GLY A 573 -22.36 -25.07 -15.54
C GLY A 573 -21.84 -25.67 -14.23
N ALA A 574 -22.68 -26.33 -13.41
CA ALA A 574 -22.20 -27.05 -12.23
C ALA A 574 -21.13 -28.08 -12.62
N ILE A 575 -20.12 -28.22 -11.79
CA ILE A 575 -18.93 -29.05 -12.04
C ILE A 575 -19.16 -30.43 -11.45
N LEU A 576 -19.07 -31.46 -12.31
CA LEU A 576 -19.09 -32.86 -11.94
C LEU A 576 -17.69 -33.44 -11.99
N VAL A 577 -17.27 -34.12 -10.93
CA VAL A 577 -16.02 -34.88 -10.87
C VAL A 577 -16.36 -36.35 -10.63
N LYS A 578 -15.97 -37.23 -11.56
CA LYS A 578 -16.23 -38.66 -11.42
C LYS A 578 -15.34 -39.29 -10.36
N ARG A 579 -15.86 -40.33 -9.70
CA ARG A 579 -15.17 -41.06 -8.65
C ARG A 579 -13.93 -41.78 -9.19
N GLY A 580 -12.82 -41.70 -8.43
CA GLY A 580 -11.57 -42.42 -8.76
C GLY A 580 -10.46 -42.11 -7.76
N GLY A 581 -9.54 -43.03 -7.59
CA GLY A 581 -8.33 -42.86 -6.80
C GLY A 581 -8.53 -42.24 -5.41
N SER A 582 -7.75 -41.21 -5.09
CA SER A 582 -7.76 -40.45 -3.84
C SER A 582 -8.74 -39.25 -3.85
N LEU A 583 -9.68 -39.18 -4.79
CA LEU A 583 -10.54 -38.02 -5.02
C LEU A 583 -11.14 -37.44 -3.73
N ARG A 584 -11.73 -38.27 -2.85
CA ARG A 584 -12.38 -37.75 -1.64
C ARG A 584 -11.43 -37.01 -0.70
N SER A 585 -10.19 -37.49 -0.53
CA SER A 585 -9.19 -36.82 0.28
C SER A 585 -8.71 -35.51 -0.38
N ASP A 586 -8.56 -35.49 -1.69
CA ASP A 586 -8.20 -34.29 -2.44
C ASP A 586 -9.31 -33.23 -2.36
N LEU A 587 -10.59 -33.64 -2.49
CA LEU A 587 -11.73 -32.74 -2.30
C LEU A 587 -11.81 -32.20 -0.88
N GLN A 588 -11.51 -33.03 0.13
CA GLN A 588 -11.51 -32.56 1.53
C GLN A 588 -10.43 -31.50 1.77
N SER A 589 -9.24 -31.71 1.21
CA SER A 589 -8.17 -30.70 1.27
C SER A 589 -8.60 -29.37 0.62
N MET A 590 -9.23 -29.42 -0.55
CA MET A 590 -9.74 -28.23 -1.24
C MET A 590 -10.92 -27.59 -0.46
N ALA A 591 -11.80 -28.39 0.12
CA ALA A 591 -12.90 -27.89 0.95
C ALA A 591 -12.37 -27.13 2.17
N ASP A 592 -11.36 -27.68 2.85
CA ASP A 592 -10.74 -27.05 4.03
C ASP A 592 -9.98 -25.76 3.69
N GLU A 593 -9.30 -25.73 2.54
CA GLU A 593 -8.51 -24.58 2.09
C GLU A 593 -9.37 -23.47 1.47
N LEU A 594 -10.25 -23.84 0.50
CA LEU A 594 -10.98 -22.88 -0.33
C LEU A 594 -12.38 -22.56 0.20
N GLY A 595 -12.89 -23.31 1.20
CA GLY A 595 -14.24 -23.11 1.71
C GLY A 595 -15.34 -23.69 0.82
N LEU A 596 -15.01 -24.54 -0.14
CA LEU A 596 -15.96 -25.10 -1.12
C LEU A 596 -16.69 -26.34 -0.58
N ASN A 597 -17.95 -26.50 -1.00
CA ASN A 597 -18.77 -27.65 -0.61
C ASN A 597 -18.94 -28.59 -1.80
N PHE A 598 -18.54 -29.84 -1.63
CA PHE A 598 -18.70 -30.92 -2.59
C PHE A 598 -19.79 -31.88 -2.12
N HIS A 599 -20.77 -32.17 -2.98
CA HIS A 599 -21.88 -33.05 -2.68
C HIS A 599 -21.83 -34.31 -3.55
N GLY A 600 -22.13 -35.48 -2.99
CA GLY A 600 -22.21 -36.72 -3.74
C GLY A 600 -23.15 -36.58 -4.93
N ALA A 601 -22.71 -37.01 -6.10
CA ALA A 601 -23.54 -36.98 -7.31
C ALA A 601 -24.61 -38.06 -7.28
N PRO A 602 -25.84 -37.82 -7.81
CA PRO A 602 -26.81 -38.88 -8.03
C PRO A 602 -26.26 -39.95 -8.99
N SER A 603 -26.73 -41.16 -8.87
CA SER A 603 -26.35 -42.29 -9.73
C SER A 603 -26.59 -42.02 -11.23
N ARG A 604 -27.50 -41.11 -11.54
CA ARG A 604 -27.78 -40.64 -12.90
C ARG A 604 -28.04 -39.15 -12.89
N ILE A 605 -27.19 -38.40 -13.58
CA ILE A 605 -27.44 -36.97 -13.84
C ILE A 605 -28.35 -36.88 -15.06
N SER A 606 -29.47 -36.18 -14.91
CA SER A 606 -30.36 -35.85 -16.03
C SER A 606 -29.71 -34.72 -16.83
N GLY A 607 -29.48 -34.95 -18.11
CA GLY A 607 -28.91 -33.95 -18.99
C GLY A 607 -27.53 -34.30 -19.54
N GLU A 608 -27.09 -33.51 -20.52
CA GLU A 608 -25.81 -33.66 -21.20
C GLU A 608 -24.68 -33.05 -20.37
N THR A 609 -23.53 -33.69 -20.37
CA THR A 609 -22.32 -33.19 -19.75
C THR A 609 -21.26 -32.86 -20.81
N ILE A 610 -20.45 -31.84 -20.57
CA ILE A 610 -19.31 -31.47 -21.42
C ILE A 610 -18.05 -31.84 -20.67
N ALA A 611 -17.32 -32.84 -21.18
CA ALA A 611 -16.02 -33.22 -20.64
C ALA A 611 -15.02 -32.07 -20.77
N LEU A 612 -14.34 -31.75 -19.69
CA LEU A 612 -13.35 -30.67 -19.65
C LEU A 612 -11.95 -31.20 -19.85
N LYS A 613 -11.10 -30.36 -20.41
CA LYS A 613 -9.65 -30.59 -20.53
C LYS A 613 -8.94 -29.36 -19.99
N ALA A 614 -7.77 -29.55 -19.37
CA ALA A 614 -6.92 -28.45 -19.00
C ALA A 614 -6.64 -27.57 -20.23
N PRO A 615 -6.90 -26.26 -20.16
CA PRO A 615 -6.65 -25.37 -21.30
C PRO A 615 -5.16 -25.27 -21.59
N ARG A 616 -4.81 -25.15 -22.86
CA ARG A 616 -3.45 -24.79 -23.29
C ARG A 616 -3.41 -23.29 -23.52
N LEU A 617 -2.86 -22.54 -22.56
CA LEU A 617 -2.78 -21.08 -22.61
C LEU A 617 -1.39 -20.65 -23.05
N GLY A 618 -1.32 -19.75 -24.03
CA GLY A 618 -0.13 -19.03 -24.39
C GLY A 618 -0.30 -17.55 -24.05
N MET A 619 0.61 -16.99 -23.28
CA MET A 619 0.61 -15.58 -22.95
C MET A 619 1.70 -14.88 -23.73
N TYR A 620 1.32 -14.02 -24.68
CA TYR A 620 2.27 -13.26 -25.46
C TYR A 620 2.87 -12.13 -24.62
N LYS A 621 4.20 -12.13 -24.54
CA LYS A 621 4.99 -11.11 -23.85
C LYS A 621 5.75 -10.26 -24.85
N ARG A 622 5.47 -8.97 -24.86
CA ARG A 622 6.21 -8.00 -25.64
C ARG A 622 7.65 -7.89 -25.14
N TYR A 623 8.63 -7.88 -26.04
CA TYR A 623 10.06 -7.85 -25.69
C TYR A 623 10.48 -6.60 -24.92
N ALA A 624 9.94 -5.42 -25.25
CA ALA A 624 10.41 -4.15 -24.66
C ALA A 624 9.45 -3.59 -23.60
N GLY A 625 9.95 -3.36 -22.40
CA GLY A 625 9.31 -2.58 -21.34
C GLY A 625 8.20 -3.27 -20.57
N GLY A 626 7.93 -4.56 -20.86
CA GLY A 626 6.82 -5.28 -20.22
C GLY A 626 5.44 -4.71 -20.60
N ASN A 627 4.38 -5.30 -20.07
CA ASN A 627 3.00 -4.83 -20.19
C ASN A 627 2.26 -5.12 -18.88
N MET A 628 1.73 -4.11 -18.25
CA MET A 628 1.01 -4.24 -16.96
C MET A 628 -0.24 -5.12 -17.09
N ASP A 629 -0.98 -5.05 -18.21
CA ASP A 629 -2.14 -5.92 -18.45
C ASP A 629 -1.73 -7.41 -18.50
N GLU A 630 -0.57 -7.70 -19.11
CA GLU A 630 0.01 -9.04 -19.10
C GLU A 630 0.41 -9.46 -17.69
N GLY A 631 1.04 -8.57 -16.94
CA GLY A 631 1.46 -8.84 -15.56
C GLY A 631 0.29 -9.14 -14.62
N TRP A 632 -0.76 -8.31 -14.64
CA TRP A 632 -1.99 -8.56 -13.88
C TRP A 632 -2.70 -9.85 -14.32
N THR A 633 -2.72 -10.15 -15.63
CA THR A 633 -3.28 -11.40 -16.15
C THR A 633 -2.46 -12.60 -15.65
N ASN A 634 -1.13 -12.50 -15.61
CA ASN A 634 -0.24 -13.51 -15.03
C ASN A 634 -0.59 -13.77 -13.55
N CYS A 635 -0.72 -12.71 -12.74
CA CYS A 635 -1.11 -12.79 -11.35
C CYS A 635 -2.45 -13.54 -11.19
N LEU A 636 -3.46 -13.17 -11.96
CA LEU A 636 -4.78 -13.79 -11.93
C LEU A 636 -4.73 -15.27 -12.33
N LEU A 637 -4.03 -15.61 -13.42
CA LEU A 637 -3.92 -17.00 -13.88
C LEU A 637 -3.22 -17.88 -12.84
N GLN A 638 -2.17 -17.38 -12.20
CA GLN A 638 -1.47 -18.11 -11.13
C GLN A 638 -2.35 -18.25 -9.89
N ASP A 639 -3.08 -17.20 -9.47
CA ASP A 639 -3.97 -17.28 -8.31
C ASP A 639 -5.08 -18.32 -8.53
N PHE A 640 -5.54 -18.53 -9.75
CA PHE A 640 -6.54 -19.54 -10.11
C PHE A 640 -5.97 -20.88 -10.58
N ASP A 641 -4.66 -21.13 -10.39
CA ASP A 641 -3.96 -22.37 -10.73
C ASP A 641 -4.08 -22.74 -12.23
N PHE A 642 -4.13 -21.75 -13.13
CA PHE A 642 -3.98 -21.98 -14.57
C PHE A 642 -2.51 -22.15 -14.91
N THR A 643 -2.21 -23.15 -15.75
CA THR A 643 -0.91 -23.30 -16.37
C THR A 643 -0.89 -22.57 -17.72
N PHE A 644 0.17 -21.81 -17.97
CA PHE A 644 0.35 -21.11 -19.25
C PHE A 644 1.83 -21.09 -19.67
N THR A 645 2.07 -20.86 -20.94
CA THR A 645 3.42 -20.70 -21.52
C THR A 645 3.60 -19.26 -21.97
N SER A 646 4.68 -18.60 -21.52
CA SER A 646 5.05 -17.29 -22.05
C SER A 646 5.58 -17.43 -23.48
N LEU A 647 5.01 -16.65 -24.39
CA LEU A 647 5.37 -16.60 -25.79
C LEU A 647 6.07 -15.26 -26.07
N PHE A 648 7.21 -15.31 -26.72
CA PHE A 648 8.01 -14.15 -27.12
C PHE A 648 8.10 -14.08 -28.64
N ASN A 649 8.54 -12.94 -29.20
CA ASN A 649 8.82 -12.77 -30.61
C ASN A 649 9.94 -13.72 -31.09
#